data_39334f5842819951273de9c283267f5d
#
_entry.id   39334f5842819951273de9c283267f5d
#
_cell.length_a   1.000
_cell.length_b   1.000
_cell.length_c   1.000
_cell.angle_alpha   90.00
_cell.angle_beta   90.00
_cell.angle_gamma   90.00
#
_symmetry.space_group_name_H-M   'P 1'
#
loop_
_entity.id
_entity.type
_entity.pdbx_description
1 polymer ?
#
loop_
_entity_poly.entity_id
_entity_poly.type
_entity_poly.pdbx_seq_one_letter_code
_entity_poly.pdbx_strand_id
1 'polypeptide(L)'
;MKNYLLDSLFINMLRLRAICPFSWRVFQFRTCSCKPLISQMITCTDEEQVFDLIEKNKAILSEKQVECAFNILWQFQKQKTSFLKNVDCIRDNPQFLTLHNLATSQMEFMNDDTLVNVLYITQQCATEAHDLVAALVTEAWRRLERFDINVLSKFSSCLANQNLYFSPLMGKIADIVHRNLETIEDLRLKSTLLLMSEELTRQQALAVMGAMEEMESRNSHLIKKIASILHKHLDNYKPIELLRITQALIFLHFQSKELFVRLRELLLRYLKISVIPSEISILVYALSILPSSHLDEVGISRIEAILPQCDLNDLNGFATSVLRWIHYDRKCLDNTTGKQLKLLQKLDHFGLQRLRKCNNLNLLWEELKSLKGDWFAESLLEETAGTLHRLMDEINYKNVAEIASFISRTNYFSTLLLDRIASVVVQQSEKIHPYVILDIILPFSIFNYDPPQNDEFFRICIQYLNSYLSGLDPLMLVFLGYSLATLGYFPEDLLKAIFNIKFLAKMDSQLEFLCSSLNMKVQFRLMELNRAVCLECPEYQIPWFHDRFCQQQYNKDIGSMNGAQQQIYKMLAEVLGGTNCVKASVLTPYYHRIDFECILDKRKKALPYGSHNITLGTLPETHWESHTQITGSRLPPGAERIALEFLDSRAFCRNIPHLKGKSAMKKRQLEILGYRVIQIPHFQWNSMALSTKEARMDYLRERIFGKSKS
;
A
#
# COMPACT_ATOMS: atom_id res chain seq x y z
N MET A 1 2.40 -13.21 10.01
CA MET A 1 2.74 -13.14 8.58
C MET A 1 1.64 -12.54 7.69
N LYS A 2 0.36 -12.91 7.80
CA LYS A 2 -0.72 -12.33 6.95
C LYS A 2 -0.98 -10.82 7.11
N ASN A 3 -0.67 -10.21 8.25
CA ASN A 3 -0.96 -8.80 8.52
C ASN A 3 0.16 -7.83 8.09
N TYR A 4 1.41 -8.29 7.90
CA TYR A 4 2.49 -7.46 7.33
C TYR A 4 2.29 -7.13 5.86
N LEU A 5 1.63 -8.01 5.10
CA LEU A 5 1.27 -7.76 3.70
C LEU A 5 0.22 -6.66 3.53
N LEU A 6 -0.62 -6.45 4.56
CA LEU A 6 -1.74 -5.52 4.48
C LEU A 6 -1.34 -4.06 4.73
N ASP A 7 -0.38 -3.79 5.62
CA ASP A 7 0.16 -2.43 5.83
C ASP A 7 1.09 -2.01 4.67
N SER A 8 1.76 -2.99 4.06
CA SER A 8 2.57 -2.80 2.84
C SER A 8 1.72 -2.47 1.60
N LEU A 9 0.48 -2.98 1.50
CA LEU A 9 -0.42 -2.72 0.38
C LEU A 9 -0.94 -1.26 0.35
N PHE A 10 -1.14 -0.65 1.51
CA PHE A 10 -1.60 0.74 1.57
C PHE A 10 -0.55 1.73 1.03
N ILE A 11 0.72 1.51 1.39
CA ILE A 11 1.85 2.31 0.88
C ILE A 11 2.15 1.95 -0.59
N ASN A 12 1.87 0.71 -1.02
CA ASN A 12 2.02 0.32 -2.43
C ASN A 12 0.94 0.93 -3.34
N MET A 13 -0.24 1.29 -2.85
CA MET A 13 -1.24 1.98 -3.66
C MET A 13 -0.84 3.41 -4.03
N LEU A 14 -0.18 4.14 -3.13
CA LEU A 14 0.43 5.44 -3.45
C LEU A 14 1.61 5.28 -4.43
N ARG A 15 2.17 4.07 -4.58
CA ARG A 15 3.34 3.74 -5.41
C ARG A 15 3.06 2.94 -6.69
N LEU A 16 1.86 2.46 -6.94
CA LEU A 16 1.51 1.85 -8.24
C LEU A 16 1.68 2.81 -9.43
N ARG A 17 1.89 4.11 -9.15
CA ARG A 17 2.36 5.09 -10.13
C ARG A 17 3.82 4.92 -10.59
N ALA A 18 4.65 4.11 -9.92
CA ALA A 18 6.10 4.09 -10.14
C ALA A 18 6.70 2.76 -10.62
N ILE A 19 5.97 1.66 -10.69
CA ILE A 19 6.57 0.35 -11.01
C ILE A 19 5.80 -0.36 -12.14
N CYS A 20 5.90 0.18 -13.33
CA CYS A 20 5.93 -0.60 -14.57
C CYS A 20 6.96 0.04 -15.50
N PRO A 21 8.21 -0.43 -15.49
CA PRO A 21 9.08 -0.16 -16.61
C PRO A 21 8.68 -1.12 -17.74
N PHE A 22 7.57 -0.87 -18.41
CA PHE A 22 7.43 -1.36 -19.77
C PHE A 22 8.47 -0.62 -20.60
N SER A 23 9.62 -1.24 -20.84
CA SER A 23 10.50 -0.84 -21.90
C SER A 23 9.79 -1.11 -23.23
N TRP A 24 8.98 -0.18 -23.64
CA TRP A 24 8.53 -0.15 -25.02
C TRP A 24 9.76 0.11 -25.88
N ARG A 25 10.25 -0.95 -26.50
CA ARG A 25 11.16 -0.78 -27.64
C ARG A 25 10.46 0.12 -28.65
N VAL A 26 11.23 1.11 -29.11
CA VAL A 26 11.01 1.87 -30.31
C VAL A 26 10.16 1.05 -31.29
N PHE A 27 8.90 1.46 -31.47
CA PHE A 27 8.15 1.03 -32.63
C PHE A 27 8.96 1.51 -33.83
N GLN A 28 9.60 0.57 -34.53
CA GLN A 28 9.99 0.83 -35.90
C GLN A 28 8.70 1.13 -36.67
N PHE A 29 8.46 2.42 -36.87
CA PHE A 29 7.45 2.87 -37.82
C PHE A 29 7.82 2.23 -39.18
N ARG A 30 7.09 1.18 -39.56
CA ARG A 30 7.04 0.80 -40.94
C ARG A 30 6.59 2.05 -41.68
N THR A 31 7.43 2.52 -42.59
CA THR A 31 7.21 3.62 -43.51
C THR A 31 5.96 3.40 -44.35
N CYS A 32 4.81 3.73 -43.79
CA CYS A 32 3.65 4.11 -44.56
C CYS A 32 3.81 5.60 -44.83
N SER A 33 3.49 6.04 -46.05
CA SER A 33 3.61 7.41 -46.59
C SER A 33 3.25 8.45 -45.50
N CYS A 34 4.26 8.84 -44.72
CA CYS A 34 4.07 9.73 -43.56
C CYS A 34 3.80 11.10 -44.07
N LYS A 35 2.64 11.65 -43.69
CA LYS A 35 2.36 13.07 -43.85
C LYS A 35 3.51 13.86 -43.21
N PRO A 36 4.01 14.95 -43.82
CA PRO A 36 5.19 15.70 -43.40
C PRO A 36 5.15 16.18 -41.95
N LEU A 37 3.95 16.33 -41.36
CA LEU A 37 3.75 16.78 -40.01
C LEU A 37 4.17 15.76 -38.93
N ILE A 38 3.95 14.46 -39.13
CA ILE A 38 4.42 13.41 -38.18
C ILE A 38 5.93 13.41 -38.12
N SER A 39 6.60 13.57 -39.26
CA SER A 39 8.06 13.62 -39.31
C SER A 39 8.59 14.86 -38.58
N GLN A 40 7.91 16.00 -38.66
CA GLN A 40 8.26 17.22 -37.93
C GLN A 40 8.06 17.01 -36.41
N MET A 41 6.95 16.41 -35.98
CA MET A 41 6.71 16.11 -34.56
C MET A 41 7.79 15.19 -33.96
N ILE A 42 8.22 14.17 -34.69
CA ILE A 42 9.26 13.22 -34.25
C ILE A 42 10.63 13.90 -34.11
N THR A 43 10.90 14.98 -34.86
CA THR A 43 12.17 15.71 -34.78
C THR A 43 12.19 16.79 -33.68
N CYS A 44 11.08 17.05 -32.99
CA CYS A 44 11.04 17.98 -31.89
C CYS A 44 11.97 17.53 -30.74
N THR A 45 12.65 18.47 -30.12
CA THR A 45 13.60 18.26 -29.02
C THR A 45 13.02 18.56 -27.65
N ASP A 46 11.92 19.33 -27.59
CA ASP A 46 11.24 19.76 -26.38
C ASP A 46 9.71 19.82 -26.56
N GLU A 47 9.00 19.99 -25.45
CA GLU A 47 7.54 20.01 -25.39
C GLU A 47 6.95 21.25 -26.07
N GLU A 48 7.63 22.41 -25.97
CA GLU A 48 7.16 23.68 -26.53
C GLU A 48 7.08 23.59 -28.07
N GLN A 49 8.06 22.96 -28.71
CA GLN A 49 8.03 22.76 -30.15
C GLN A 49 6.85 21.86 -30.60
N VAL A 50 6.50 20.87 -29.81
CA VAL A 50 5.33 20.00 -30.09
C VAL A 50 4.05 20.79 -29.96
N PHE A 51 3.93 21.60 -28.90
CA PHE A 51 2.77 22.47 -28.68
C PHE A 51 2.62 23.53 -29.77
N ASP A 52 3.69 24.12 -30.21
CA ASP A 52 3.72 25.06 -31.33
C ASP A 52 3.22 24.44 -32.63
N LEU A 53 3.63 23.18 -32.90
CA LEU A 53 3.15 22.46 -34.08
C LEU A 53 1.67 22.09 -33.98
N ILE A 54 1.17 21.78 -32.79
CA ILE A 54 -0.25 21.50 -32.54
C ILE A 54 -1.07 22.78 -32.81
N GLU A 55 -0.66 23.92 -32.25
CA GLU A 55 -1.40 25.17 -32.39
C GLU A 55 -1.45 25.65 -33.86
N LYS A 56 -0.33 25.55 -34.57
CA LYS A 56 -0.25 25.96 -36.00
C LYS A 56 -1.11 25.06 -36.90
N ASN A 57 -1.39 23.83 -36.51
CA ASN A 57 -2.05 22.83 -37.36
C ASN A 57 -3.37 22.30 -36.80
N LYS A 58 -3.89 22.87 -35.72
CA LYS A 58 -5.05 22.37 -34.97
C LYS A 58 -6.30 22.04 -35.81
N ALA A 59 -6.52 22.76 -36.91
CA ALA A 59 -7.66 22.56 -37.78
C ALA A 59 -7.55 21.36 -38.75
N ILE A 60 -6.34 20.80 -38.91
CA ILE A 60 -6.06 19.75 -39.90
C ILE A 60 -5.42 18.49 -39.28
N LEU A 61 -5.26 18.44 -37.96
CA LEU A 61 -4.68 17.28 -37.26
C LEU A 61 -5.59 16.07 -37.40
N SER A 62 -5.05 14.96 -37.88
CA SER A 62 -5.74 13.66 -37.91
C SER A 62 -5.54 12.89 -36.62
N GLU A 63 -6.37 11.87 -36.39
CA GLU A 63 -6.32 10.98 -35.22
C GLU A 63 -4.93 10.39 -34.96
N LYS A 64 -4.18 10.00 -36.02
CA LYS A 64 -2.80 9.49 -35.91
C LYS A 64 -1.79 10.55 -35.50
N GLN A 65 -2.03 11.80 -35.90
CA GLN A 65 -1.15 12.92 -35.51
C GLN A 65 -1.40 13.32 -34.05
N VAL A 66 -2.65 13.23 -33.59
CA VAL A 66 -3.03 13.41 -32.19
C VAL A 66 -2.37 12.33 -31.32
N GLU A 67 -2.45 11.06 -31.72
CA GLU A 67 -1.74 9.95 -31.04
C GLU A 67 -0.23 10.20 -30.99
N CYS A 68 0.36 10.60 -32.12
CA CYS A 68 1.80 10.88 -32.21
C CYS A 68 2.21 11.99 -31.24
N ALA A 69 1.43 13.08 -31.14
CA ALA A 69 1.68 14.16 -30.20
C ALA A 69 1.66 13.68 -28.74
N PHE A 70 0.63 12.93 -28.34
CA PHE A 70 0.56 12.32 -27.01
C PHE A 70 1.77 11.43 -26.72
N ASN A 71 2.17 10.57 -27.67
CA ASN A 71 3.32 9.69 -27.52
C ASN A 71 4.63 10.44 -27.31
N ILE A 72 4.87 11.51 -28.07
CA ILE A 72 6.11 12.31 -27.96
C ILE A 72 6.15 13.08 -26.63
N LEU A 73 5.04 13.72 -26.24
CA LEU A 73 4.94 14.39 -24.95
C LEU A 73 5.20 13.41 -23.79
N TRP A 74 4.68 12.19 -23.89
CA TRP A 74 4.95 11.15 -22.90
C TRP A 74 6.42 10.69 -22.89
N GLN A 75 7.07 10.64 -24.05
CA GLN A 75 8.50 10.32 -24.11
C GLN A 75 9.36 11.39 -23.45
N PHE A 76 9.07 12.67 -23.68
CA PHE A 76 9.76 13.76 -23.01
C PHE A 76 9.58 13.71 -21.49
N GLN A 77 8.38 13.39 -21.01
CA GLN A 77 8.11 13.18 -19.59
C GLN A 77 8.93 12.02 -19.00
N LYS A 78 9.09 10.93 -19.74
CA LYS A 78 9.91 9.80 -19.30
C LYS A 78 11.40 10.10 -19.23
N GLN A 79 11.89 10.96 -20.11
CA GLN A 79 13.31 11.34 -20.18
C GLN A 79 13.70 12.36 -19.13
N LYS A 80 12.75 13.16 -18.63
CA LYS A 80 12.98 14.05 -17.48
C LYS A 80 13.20 13.18 -16.25
N THR A 81 14.40 13.27 -15.70
CA THR A 81 14.81 12.55 -14.48
C THR A 81 13.80 12.78 -13.35
N SER A 82 13.59 11.76 -12.54
CA SER A 82 12.54 11.55 -11.55
C SER A 82 12.27 12.72 -10.57
N PHE A 83 13.20 13.65 -10.42
CA PHE A 83 13.13 14.84 -9.53
C PHE A 83 12.48 16.07 -10.15
N LEU A 84 12.34 16.11 -11.46
CA LEU A 84 11.74 17.22 -12.19
C LEU A 84 10.57 16.74 -13.04
N LYS A 85 9.76 15.84 -12.53
CA LYS A 85 8.43 15.64 -13.07
C LYS A 85 7.59 16.86 -12.72
N ASN A 86 7.90 17.97 -13.33
CA ASN A 86 6.96 19.05 -13.50
C ASN A 86 5.87 18.55 -14.45
N VAL A 87 5.02 17.66 -13.93
CA VAL A 87 3.74 17.30 -14.55
C VAL A 87 2.96 18.61 -14.79
N ASP A 88 3.19 19.60 -13.96
CA ASP A 88 2.58 20.92 -14.00
C ASP A 88 2.93 21.70 -15.28
N CYS A 89 4.12 21.56 -15.86
CA CYS A 89 4.48 22.29 -17.11
C CYS A 89 3.67 21.84 -18.35
N ILE A 90 3.24 20.58 -18.40
CA ILE A 90 2.36 20.11 -19.49
C ILE A 90 0.90 20.39 -19.16
N ARG A 91 0.51 20.23 -17.90
CA ARG A 91 -0.85 20.35 -17.41
C ARG A 91 -1.40 21.76 -17.58
N ASP A 92 -0.61 22.77 -17.21
CA ASP A 92 -1.02 24.17 -17.22
C ASP A 92 -0.89 24.82 -18.62
N ASN A 93 -0.44 24.06 -19.61
CA ASN A 93 -0.28 24.55 -20.96
C ASN A 93 -1.63 24.56 -21.71
N PRO A 94 -2.13 25.72 -22.19
CA PRO A 94 -3.41 25.81 -22.90
C PRO A 94 -3.47 24.96 -24.17
N GLN A 95 -2.33 24.68 -24.81
CA GLN A 95 -2.26 23.81 -25.98
C GLN A 95 -2.47 22.33 -25.63
N PHE A 96 -2.20 21.92 -24.39
CA PHE A 96 -2.52 20.58 -23.92
C PHE A 96 -4.03 20.38 -23.80
N LEU A 97 -4.76 21.40 -23.34
CA LEU A 97 -6.23 21.41 -23.38
C LEU A 97 -6.78 21.35 -24.81
N THR A 98 -6.13 22.06 -25.76
CA THR A 98 -6.48 21.95 -27.18
C THR A 98 -6.30 20.52 -27.70
N LEU A 99 -5.21 19.84 -27.32
CA LEU A 99 -4.96 18.45 -27.70
C LEU A 99 -6.02 17.49 -27.08
N HIS A 100 -6.45 17.73 -25.85
CA HIS A 100 -7.56 17.01 -25.21
C HIS A 100 -8.87 17.17 -25.97
N ASN A 101 -9.23 18.41 -26.34
CA ASN A 101 -10.45 18.68 -27.08
C ASN A 101 -10.43 18.03 -28.49
N LEU A 102 -9.27 18.03 -29.14
CA LEU A 102 -9.07 17.30 -30.40
C LEU A 102 -9.22 15.80 -30.23
N ALA A 103 -8.64 15.23 -29.18
CA ALA A 103 -8.79 13.81 -28.88
C ALA A 103 -10.25 13.45 -28.65
N THR A 104 -10.99 14.26 -27.87
CA THR A 104 -12.44 14.06 -27.63
C THR A 104 -13.25 14.13 -28.90
N SER A 105 -13.00 15.11 -29.77
CA SER A 105 -13.75 15.29 -31.03
C SER A 105 -13.46 14.19 -32.07
N GLN A 106 -12.28 13.57 -31.99
CA GLN A 106 -11.83 12.57 -32.97
C GLN A 106 -11.88 11.14 -32.47
N MET A 107 -12.27 10.88 -31.21
CA MET A 107 -12.24 9.55 -30.59
C MET A 107 -13.04 8.51 -31.35
N GLU A 108 -14.18 8.90 -31.98
CA GLU A 108 -15.01 7.99 -32.77
C GLU A 108 -14.31 7.47 -34.04
N PHE A 109 -13.40 8.26 -34.60
CA PHE A 109 -12.63 7.93 -35.81
C PHE A 109 -11.32 7.21 -35.48
N MET A 110 -10.87 7.23 -34.24
CA MET A 110 -9.68 6.50 -33.82
C MET A 110 -9.87 5.00 -33.98
N ASN A 111 -8.84 4.30 -34.46
CA ASN A 111 -8.83 2.85 -34.38
C ASN A 111 -8.67 2.38 -32.93
N ASP A 112 -8.92 1.10 -32.64
CA ASP A 112 -8.98 0.58 -31.28
C ASP A 112 -7.65 0.67 -30.53
N ASP A 113 -6.51 0.44 -31.22
CA ASP A 113 -5.16 0.63 -30.67
C ASP A 113 -4.86 2.08 -30.32
N THR A 114 -5.19 3.02 -31.23
CA THR A 114 -5.01 4.46 -31.01
C THR A 114 -5.84 4.96 -29.84
N LEU A 115 -7.11 4.53 -29.76
CA LEU A 115 -8.02 4.90 -28.66
C LEU A 115 -7.45 4.50 -27.30
N VAL A 116 -7.00 3.24 -27.17
CA VAL A 116 -6.45 2.72 -25.91
C VAL A 116 -5.07 3.30 -25.60
N ASN A 117 -4.24 3.58 -26.61
CA ASN A 117 -2.97 4.26 -26.41
C ASN A 117 -3.13 5.69 -25.90
N VAL A 118 -4.06 6.48 -26.50
CA VAL A 118 -4.38 7.83 -26.04
C VAL A 118 -4.91 7.79 -24.61
N LEU A 119 -5.80 6.85 -24.27
CA LEU A 119 -6.29 6.64 -22.90
C LEU A 119 -5.12 6.37 -21.93
N TYR A 120 -4.23 5.45 -22.28
CA TYR A 120 -3.07 5.11 -21.44
C TYR A 120 -2.18 6.32 -21.19
N ILE A 121 -1.84 7.06 -22.24
CA ILE A 121 -0.95 8.22 -22.14
C ILE A 121 -1.61 9.35 -21.35
N THR A 122 -2.89 9.61 -21.59
CA THR A 122 -3.65 10.64 -20.85
C THR A 122 -3.64 10.34 -19.35
N GLN A 123 -3.82 9.08 -18.94
CA GLN A 123 -3.74 8.66 -17.55
C GLN A 123 -2.34 8.84 -16.93
N GLN A 124 -1.29 8.73 -17.73
CA GLN A 124 0.08 8.91 -17.25
C GLN A 124 0.50 10.40 -17.16
N CYS A 125 -0.07 11.25 -18.03
CA CYS A 125 0.30 12.67 -18.13
C CYS A 125 -0.62 13.61 -17.33
N ALA A 126 -1.89 13.22 -17.09
CA ALA A 126 -2.90 14.13 -16.54
C ALA A 126 -3.68 13.48 -15.39
N THR A 127 -3.55 14.03 -14.19
CA THR A 127 -4.37 13.60 -13.03
C THR A 127 -5.77 14.24 -13.01
N GLU A 128 -6.05 15.26 -13.84
CA GLU A 128 -7.29 16.03 -13.81
C GLU A 128 -8.15 15.94 -15.10
N ALA A 129 -7.71 15.19 -16.10
CA ALA A 129 -8.49 14.99 -17.33
C ALA A 129 -9.63 13.94 -17.16
N HIS A 130 -10.40 14.06 -16.07
CA HIS A 130 -11.46 13.10 -15.75
C HIS A 130 -12.49 12.96 -16.88
N ASP A 131 -12.84 14.07 -17.53
CA ASP A 131 -13.87 14.07 -18.58
C ASP A 131 -13.38 13.36 -19.85
N LEU A 132 -12.13 13.63 -20.29
CA LEU A 132 -11.57 12.93 -21.45
C LEU A 132 -11.35 11.44 -21.16
N VAL A 133 -10.82 11.10 -19.98
CA VAL A 133 -10.62 9.71 -19.57
C VAL A 133 -11.94 8.97 -19.50
N ALA A 134 -13.00 9.58 -18.92
CA ALA A 134 -14.34 9.00 -18.86
C ALA A 134 -14.94 8.79 -20.27
N ALA A 135 -14.76 9.75 -21.17
CA ALA A 135 -15.22 9.65 -22.56
C ALA A 135 -14.49 8.53 -23.31
N LEU A 136 -13.16 8.45 -23.21
CA LEU A 136 -12.36 7.40 -23.83
C LEU A 136 -12.67 6.02 -23.28
N VAL A 137 -12.90 5.88 -21.97
CA VAL A 137 -13.32 4.62 -21.34
C VAL A 137 -14.70 4.21 -21.83
N THR A 138 -15.64 5.15 -21.96
CA THR A 138 -17.00 4.89 -22.47
C THR A 138 -16.97 4.41 -23.91
N GLU A 139 -16.15 5.06 -24.75
CA GLU A 139 -15.99 4.64 -26.15
C GLU A 139 -15.27 3.28 -26.27
N ALA A 140 -14.24 3.05 -25.47
CA ALA A 140 -13.59 1.74 -25.39
C ALA A 140 -14.53 0.64 -24.93
N TRP A 141 -15.45 0.94 -24.00
CA TRP A 141 -16.53 0.04 -23.58
C TRP A 141 -17.46 -0.32 -24.73
N ARG A 142 -17.88 0.67 -25.51
CA ARG A 142 -18.75 0.44 -26.68
C ARG A 142 -18.13 -0.50 -27.71
N ARG A 143 -16.77 -0.48 -27.79
CA ARG A 143 -16.00 -1.26 -28.77
C ARG A 143 -15.42 -2.56 -28.22
N LEU A 144 -15.66 -2.88 -26.95
CA LEU A 144 -14.97 -3.93 -26.20
C LEU A 144 -15.01 -5.30 -26.89
N GLU A 145 -16.17 -5.67 -27.50
CA GLU A 145 -16.36 -6.98 -28.11
C GLU A 145 -15.53 -7.20 -29.39
N ARG A 146 -15.04 -6.13 -30.01
CA ARG A 146 -14.20 -6.20 -31.20
C ARG A 146 -12.70 -6.05 -30.93
N PHE A 147 -12.33 -5.77 -29.69
CA PHE A 147 -10.93 -5.60 -29.31
C PHE A 147 -10.17 -6.91 -29.46
N ASP A 148 -8.97 -6.84 -30.05
CA ASP A 148 -8.05 -7.95 -30.03
C ASP A 148 -7.40 -8.12 -28.65
N ILE A 149 -6.66 -9.23 -28.44
CA ILE A 149 -6.05 -9.56 -27.17
C ILE A 149 -5.03 -8.48 -26.71
N ASN A 150 -4.33 -7.82 -27.64
CA ASN A 150 -3.36 -6.78 -27.32
C ASN A 150 -4.06 -5.53 -26.81
N VAL A 151 -5.12 -5.11 -27.48
CA VAL A 151 -5.93 -3.95 -27.11
C VAL A 151 -6.65 -4.21 -25.78
N LEU A 152 -7.20 -5.42 -25.58
CA LEU A 152 -7.79 -5.85 -24.31
C LEU A 152 -6.79 -5.81 -23.14
N SER A 153 -5.56 -6.30 -23.36
CA SER A 153 -4.50 -6.27 -22.35
C SER A 153 -4.10 -4.84 -21.98
N LYS A 154 -3.94 -3.94 -22.96
CA LYS A 154 -3.65 -2.53 -22.71
C LYS A 154 -4.80 -1.85 -21.98
N PHE A 155 -6.03 -2.11 -22.40
CA PHE A 155 -7.23 -1.53 -21.79
C PHE A 155 -7.42 -2.01 -20.35
N SER A 156 -7.21 -3.28 -20.06
CA SER A 156 -7.24 -3.81 -18.69
C SER A 156 -6.18 -3.15 -17.79
N SER A 157 -4.99 -2.89 -18.33
CA SER A 157 -3.93 -2.15 -17.62
C SER A 157 -4.35 -0.69 -17.34
N CYS A 158 -5.06 -0.04 -18.27
CA CYS A 158 -5.61 1.31 -18.04
C CYS A 158 -6.65 1.33 -16.92
N LEU A 159 -7.55 0.33 -16.89
CA LEU A 159 -8.55 0.19 -15.83
C LEU A 159 -7.89 -0.11 -14.47
N ALA A 160 -6.85 -0.95 -14.48
CA ALA A 160 -6.06 -1.25 -13.31
C ALA A 160 -5.41 0.01 -12.71
N ASN A 161 -4.86 0.89 -13.55
CA ASN A 161 -4.28 2.16 -13.12
C ASN A 161 -5.31 3.12 -12.51
N GLN A 162 -6.59 2.97 -12.83
CA GLN A 162 -7.68 3.72 -12.21
C GLN A 162 -8.23 3.08 -10.93
N ASN A 163 -7.61 2.01 -10.43
CA ASN A 163 -8.13 1.20 -9.33
C ASN A 163 -9.52 0.58 -9.60
N LEU A 164 -9.87 0.41 -10.87
CA LEU A 164 -11.13 -0.20 -11.30
C LEU A 164 -11.03 -1.73 -11.44
N TYR A 165 -10.21 -2.40 -10.64
CA TYR A 165 -9.98 -3.85 -10.68
C TYR A 165 -11.25 -4.69 -10.53
N PHE A 166 -12.26 -4.16 -9.84
CA PHE A 166 -13.55 -4.84 -9.60
C PHE A 166 -14.69 -4.21 -10.39
N SER A 167 -14.38 -3.39 -11.38
CA SER A 167 -15.36 -2.85 -12.30
C SER A 167 -16.06 -3.99 -13.06
N PRO A 168 -17.38 -3.88 -13.34
CA PRO A 168 -18.07 -4.75 -14.29
C PRO A 168 -17.36 -4.83 -15.65
N LEU A 169 -16.58 -3.80 -16.01
CA LEU A 169 -15.70 -3.76 -17.18
C LEU A 169 -14.62 -4.84 -17.14
N MET A 170 -13.97 -5.04 -16.01
CA MET A 170 -12.95 -6.09 -15.85
C MET A 170 -13.60 -7.48 -15.93
N GLY A 171 -14.79 -7.64 -15.34
CA GLY A 171 -15.58 -8.87 -15.48
C GLY A 171 -15.90 -9.19 -16.94
N LYS A 172 -16.37 -8.20 -17.72
CA LYS A 172 -16.64 -8.38 -19.16
C LYS A 172 -15.37 -8.65 -19.97
N ILE A 173 -14.25 -8.01 -19.67
CA ILE A 173 -12.96 -8.32 -20.32
C ILE A 173 -12.58 -9.78 -20.03
N ALA A 174 -12.69 -10.20 -18.76
CA ALA A 174 -12.46 -11.58 -18.37
C ALA A 174 -13.40 -12.55 -19.11
N ASP A 175 -14.69 -12.21 -19.22
CA ASP A 175 -15.69 -13.01 -19.95
C ASP A 175 -15.40 -13.06 -21.46
N ILE A 176 -14.93 -11.97 -22.07
CA ILE A 176 -14.53 -11.95 -23.49
C ILE A 176 -13.29 -12.79 -23.73
N VAL A 177 -12.28 -12.64 -22.87
CA VAL A 177 -11.07 -13.48 -22.92
C VAL A 177 -11.45 -14.95 -22.69
N HIS A 178 -12.33 -15.22 -21.72
CA HIS A 178 -12.82 -16.56 -21.39
C HIS A 178 -13.67 -17.15 -22.54
N ARG A 179 -14.61 -16.40 -23.12
CA ARG A 179 -15.43 -16.84 -24.29
C ARG A 179 -14.56 -17.13 -25.51
N ASN A 180 -13.61 -16.29 -25.82
CA ASN A 180 -12.67 -16.53 -26.91
C ASN A 180 -11.79 -17.77 -26.69
N LEU A 181 -11.72 -18.29 -25.46
CA LEU A 181 -11.03 -19.51 -25.05
C LEU A 181 -11.96 -20.69 -24.79
N GLU A 182 -13.24 -20.48 -24.42
CA GLU A 182 -14.24 -21.51 -24.11
C GLU A 182 -15.07 -21.96 -25.34
N THR A 183 -15.18 -21.14 -26.37
CA THR A 183 -15.72 -21.60 -27.67
C THR A 183 -14.96 -22.78 -28.26
N ILE A 184 -14.14 -23.45 -27.46
CA ILE A 184 -13.18 -24.52 -27.80
C ILE A 184 -13.64 -25.90 -27.34
N GLU A 185 -14.81 -26.07 -26.78
CA GLU A 185 -15.33 -27.41 -26.46
C GLU A 185 -15.74 -28.22 -27.71
N ASP A 186 -15.96 -27.58 -28.83
CA ASP A 186 -16.16 -28.27 -30.10
C ASP A 186 -14.82 -28.73 -30.70
N LEU A 187 -14.72 -30.00 -31.08
CA LEU A 187 -13.48 -30.63 -31.61
C LEU A 187 -12.90 -29.91 -32.83
N ARG A 188 -13.72 -29.19 -33.61
CA ARG A 188 -13.28 -28.33 -34.72
C ARG A 188 -12.68 -27.01 -34.26
N LEU A 189 -13.17 -26.45 -33.17
CA LEU A 189 -12.62 -25.25 -32.53
C LEU A 189 -11.36 -25.57 -31.72
N LYS A 190 -11.24 -26.76 -31.10
CA LYS A 190 -9.97 -27.21 -30.48
C LYS A 190 -8.80 -27.18 -31.46
N SER A 191 -9.00 -27.57 -32.72
CA SER A 191 -7.97 -27.48 -33.75
C SER A 191 -7.67 -26.04 -34.16
N THR A 192 -8.68 -25.17 -34.20
CA THR A 192 -8.52 -23.76 -34.60
C THR A 192 -7.83 -22.96 -33.48
N LEU A 193 -8.01 -23.32 -32.24
CA LEU A 193 -7.37 -22.64 -31.09
C LEU A 193 -6.03 -23.26 -30.69
N LEU A 194 -5.78 -24.52 -31.02
CA LEU A 194 -4.41 -25.03 -31.11
C LEU A 194 -3.63 -24.20 -32.14
N LEU A 195 -4.24 -23.84 -33.26
CA LEU A 195 -3.69 -22.92 -34.25
C LEU A 195 -3.56 -21.50 -33.73
N MET A 196 -4.60 -20.92 -33.06
CA MET A 196 -4.52 -19.59 -32.44
C MET A 196 -3.59 -19.55 -31.23
N SER A 197 -3.43 -20.65 -30.47
CA SER A 197 -2.45 -20.72 -29.38
C SER A 197 -1.01 -20.84 -29.87
N GLU A 198 -0.81 -21.31 -31.12
CA GLU A 198 0.46 -21.28 -31.80
C GLU A 198 0.78 -19.92 -32.42
N GLU A 199 -0.21 -19.10 -32.66
CA GLU A 199 -0.08 -17.74 -33.19
C GLU A 199 0.16 -16.68 -32.11
N LEU A 200 -0.07 -16.94 -30.80
CA LEU A 200 0.26 -16.02 -29.74
C LEU A 200 1.78 -15.82 -29.65
N THR A 201 2.20 -14.60 -29.92
CA THR A 201 3.61 -14.23 -29.75
C THR A 201 4.02 -14.35 -28.26
N ARG A 202 5.30 -14.57 -28.01
CA ARG A 202 5.84 -14.66 -26.66
C ARG A 202 5.46 -13.45 -25.77
N GLN A 203 5.38 -12.24 -26.34
CA GLN A 203 5.04 -11.02 -25.60
C GLN A 203 3.56 -10.97 -25.23
N GLN A 204 2.69 -11.44 -26.11
CA GLN A 204 1.26 -11.56 -25.85
C GLN A 204 0.97 -12.58 -24.74
N ALA A 205 1.62 -13.74 -24.77
CA ALA A 205 1.49 -14.75 -23.72
C ALA A 205 1.92 -14.21 -22.35
N LEU A 206 3.02 -13.45 -22.30
CA LEU A 206 3.50 -12.81 -21.08
C LEU A 206 2.52 -11.72 -20.58
N ALA A 207 1.96 -10.93 -21.50
CA ALA A 207 0.99 -9.88 -21.15
C ALA A 207 -0.31 -10.48 -20.61
N VAL A 208 -0.82 -11.55 -21.23
CA VAL A 208 -2.03 -12.25 -20.76
C VAL A 208 -1.77 -12.88 -19.38
N MET A 209 -0.61 -13.47 -19.14
CA MET A 209 -0.26 -14.02 -17.83
C MET A 209 -0.20 -12.92 -16.76
N GLY A 210 0.39 -11.76 -17.07
CA GLY A 210 0.41 -10.60 -16.17
C GLY A 210 -1.00 -10.10 -15.83
N ALA A 211 -1.88 -10.00 -16.83
CA ALA A 211 -3.27 -9.63 -16.61
C ALA A 211 -4.02 -10.66 -15.74
N MET A 212 -3.74 -11.96 -15.90
CA MET A 212 -4.32 -13.01 -15.06
C MET A 212 -3.82 -12.93 -13.61
N GLU A 213 -2.55 -12.59 -13.41
CA GLU A 213 -1.99 -12.33 -12.07
C GLU A 213 -2.68 -11.13 -11.41
N GLU A 214 -2.81 -10.02 -12.11
CA GLU A 214 -3.48 -8.80 -11.62
C GLU A 214 -4.95 -9.04 -11.27
N MET A 215 -5.67 -9.84 -12.06
CA MET A 215 -7.08 -10.21 -11.84
C MET A 215 -7.26 -11.34 -10.81
N GLU A 216 -6.19 -11.86 -10.24
CA GLU A 216 -6.21 -13.04 -9.36
C GLU A 216 -7.00 -14.24 -9.97
N SER A 217 -6.90 -14.40 -11.28
CA SER A 217 -7.65 -15.41 -12.02
C SER A 217 -7.27 -16.82 -11.57
N ARG A 218 -8.27 -17.63 -11.22
CA ARG A 218 -8.06 -19.04 -10.82
C ARG A 218 -8.45 -20.04 -11.91
N ASN A 219 -8.61 -19.57 -13.14
CA ASN A 219 -8.94 -20.46 -14.26
C ASN A 219 -7.76 -21.37 -14.62
N SER A 220 -7.76 -22.58 -14.06
CA SER A 220 -6.65 -23.54 -14.22
C SER A 220 -6.41 -23.98 -15.67
N HIS A 221 -7.46 -23.99 -16.51
CA HIS A 221 -7.36 -24.38 -17.91
C HIS A 221 -6.63 -23.31 -18.72
N LEU A 222 -6.95 -22.03 -18.51
CA LEU A 222 -6.29 -20.90 -19.14
C LEU A 222 -4.84 -20.81 -18.73
N ILE A 223 -4.55 -20.95 -17.42
CA ILE A 223 -3.19 -20.94 -16.87
C ILE A 223 -2.34 -22.04 -17.55
N LYS A 224 -2.87 -23.27 -17.67
CA LYS A 224 -2.17 -24.38 -18.33
C LYS A 224 -1.85 -24.10 -19.78
N LYS A 225 -2.78 -23.50 -20.54
CA LYS A 225 -2.56 -23.14 -21.96
C LYS A 225 -1.47 -22.08 -22.10
N ILE A 226 -1.56 -20.98 -21.35
CA ILE A 226 -0.56 -19.91 -21.38
C ILE A 226 0.82 -20.46 -20.97
N ALA A 227 0.87 -21.27 -19.90
CA ALA A 227 2.10 -21.91 -19.47
C ALA A 227 2.73 -22.82 -20.55
N SER A 228 1.91 -23.52 -21.35
CA SER A 228 2.39 -24.32 -22.49
C SER A 228 3.02 -23.44 -23.59
N ILE A 229 2.41 -22.30 -23.91
CA ILE A 229 2.94 -21.34 -24.88
C ILE A 229 4.26 -20.72 -24.37
N LEU A 230 4.28 -20.30 -23.10
CA LEU A 230 5.50 -19.78 -22.48
C LEU A 230 6.62 -20.82 -22.49
N HIS A 231 6.31 -22.09 -22.24
CA HIS A 231 7.28 -23.19 -22.28
C HIS A 231 7.94 -23.38 -23.68
N LYS A 232 7.15 -23.26 -24.75
CA LYS A 232 7.67 -23.35 -26.12
C LYS A 232 8.69 -22.24 -26.45
N HIS A 233 8.49 -21.03 -25.89
CA HIS A 233 9.30 -19.86 -26.20
C HIS A 233 10.29 -19.48 -25.08
N LEU A 234 10.48 -20.35 -24.08
CA LEU A 234 11.18 -20.04 -22.84
C LEU A 234 12.62 -19.53 -23.05
N ASP A 235 13.36 -20.13 -24.01
CA ASP A 235 14.74 -19.75 -24.32
C ASP A 235 14.89 -18.34 -24.94
N ASN A 236 13.79 -17.74 -25.39
CA ASN A 236 13.79 -16.42 -26.05
C ASN A 236 13.45 -15.25 -25.08
N TYR A 237 13.15 -15.54 -23.81
CA TYR A 237 12.83 -14.51 -22.83
C TYR A 237 14.08 -13.94 -22.17
N LYS A 238 14.02 -12.64 -21.83
CA LYS A 238 15.06 -11.95 -21.08
C LYS A 238 14.97 -12.26 -19.59
N PRO A 239 16.05 -12.02 -18.80
CA PRO A 239 16.04 -12.24 -17.35
C PRO A 239 14.85 -11.63 -16.61
N ILE A 240 14.48 -10.39 -16.91
CA ILE A 240 13.34 -9.73 -16.28
C ILE A 240 11.98 -10.36 -16.67
N GLU A 241 11.86 -10.84 -17.90
CA GLU A 241 10.66 -11.54 -18.37
C GLU A 241 10.54 -12.92 -17.70
N LEU A 242 11.67 -13.63 -17.54
CA LEU A 242 11.71 -14.91 -16.81
C LEU A 242 11.32 -14.75 -15.33
N LEU A 243 11.74 -13.65 -14.68
CA LEU A 243 11.29 -13.34 -13.33
C LEU A 243 9.78 -13.17 -13.28
N ARG A 244 9.20 -12.39 -14.20
CA ARG A 244 7.74 -12.17 -14.26
C ARG A 244 6.99 -13.48 -14.49
N ILE A 245 7.46 -14.31 -15.41
CA ILE A 245 6.89 -15.65 -15.65
C ILE A 245 6.91 -16.47 -14.37
N THR A 246 8.05 -16.49 -13.68
CA THR A 246 8.22 -17.26 -12.45
C THR A 246 7.29 -16.77 -11.34
N GLN A 247 7.20 -15.45 -11.14
CA GLN A 247 6.33 -14.83 -10.15
C GLN A 247 4.86 -15.14 -10.43
N ALA A 248 4.41 -14.92 -11.68
CA ALA A 248 3.03 -15.15 -12.07
C ALA A 248 2.62 -16.62 -11.92
N LEU A 249 3.46 -17.57 -12.34
CA LEU A 249 3.19 -19.00 -12.19
C LEU A 249 3.02 -19.42 -10.72
N ILE A 250 3.85 -18.87 -9.82
CA ILE A 250 3.78 -19.15 -8.39
C ILE A 250 2.56 -18.48 -7.77
N PHE A 251 2.28 -17.23 -8.12
CA PHE A 251 1.11 -16.49 -7.64
C PHE A 251 -0.20 -17.17 -8.04
N LEU A 252 -0.28 -17.63 -9.29
CA LEU A 252 -1.42 -18.38 -9.83
C LEU A 252 -1.48 -19.85 -9.34
N HIS A 253 -0.58 -20.24 -8.44
CA HIS A 253 -0.48 -21.59 -7.88
C HIS A 253 -0.34 -22.70 -8.93
N PHE A 254 0.27 -22.36 -10.08
CA PHE A 254 0.51 -23.33 -11.14
C PHE A 254 1.65 -24.27 -10.74
N GLN A 255 1.44 -25.59 -10.91
CA GLN A 255 2.42 -26.60 -10.57
C GLN A 255 2.75 -27.43 -11.82
N SER A 256 3.95 -27.24 -12.36
CA SER A 256 4.53 -28.08 -13.41
C SER A 256 6.01 -28.33 -13.13
N LYS A 257 6.34 -29.56 -12.78
CA LYS A 257 7.73 -29.95 -12.49
C LYS A 257 8.65 -29.69 -13.70
N GLU A 258 8.20 -30.04 -14.90
CA GLU A 258 8.96 -29.91 -16.13
C GLU A 258 9.28 -28.44 -16.45
N LEU A 259 8.29 -27.56 -16.41
CA LEU A 259 8.47 -26.12 -16.65
C LEU A 259 9.41 -25.49 -15.60
N PHE A 260 9.27 -25.85 -14.34
CA PHE A 260 10.14 -25.30 -13.29
C PHE A 260 11.59 -25.79 -13.38
N VAL A 261 11.82 -27.05 -13.79
CA VAL A 261 13.19 -27.55 -14.06
C VAL A 261 13.82 -26.77 -15.20
N ARG A 262 13.11 -26.60 -16.31
CA ARG A 262 13.62 -25.85 -17.45
C ARG A 262 13.84 -24.36 -17.16
N LEU A 263 12.94 -23.72 -16.41
CA LEU A 263 13.13 -22.35 -15.92
C LEU A 263 14.41 -22.24 -15.08
N ARG A 264 14.63 -23.17 -14.16
CA ARG A 264 15.84 -23.20 -13.35
C ARG A 264 17.11 -23.32 -14.18
N GLU A 265 17.16 -24.26 -15.10
CA GLU A 265 18.31 -24.45 -15.99
C GLU A 265 18.65 -23.20 -16.80
N LEU A 266 17.62 -22.53 -17.30
CA LEU A 266 17.76 -21.30 -18.06
C LEU A 266 18.24 -20.14 -17.20
N LEU A 267 17.66 -19.96 -16.02
CA LEU A 267 18.08 -18.93 -15.06
C LEU A 267 19.54 -19.13 -14.60
N LEU A 268 19.96 -20.38 -14.36
CA LEU A 268 21.35 -20.71 -14.03
C LEU A 268 22.30 -20.45 -15.20
N ARG A 269 21.86 -20.70 -16.45
CA ARG A 269 22.64 -20.37 -17.64
C ARG A 269 22.86 -18.86 -17.75
N TYR A 270 21.81 -18.06 -17.60
CA TYR A 270 21.92 -16.59 -17.61
C TYR A 270 22.78 -16.08 -16.44
N LEU A 271 22.65 -16.67 -15.26
CA LEU A 271 23.45 -16.30 -14.10
C LEU A 271 24.97 -16.44 -14.34
N LYS A 272 25.37 -17.47 -15.12
CA LYS A 272 26.79 -17.69 -15.49
C LYS A 272 27.33 -16.67 -16.49
N ILE A 273 26.47 -16.13 -17.35
CA ILE A 273 26.86 -15.25 -18.48
C ILE A 273 26.73 -13.77 -18.09
N SER A 274 25.71 -13.40 -17.30
CA SER A 274 25.44 -11.99 -16.97
C SER A 274 26.55 -11.36 -16.14
N VAL A 275 26.84 -10.09 -16.42
CA VAL A 275 27.83 -9.25 -15.71
C VAL A 275 27.19 -8.05 -15.02
N ILE A 276 25.91 -7.77 -15.29
CA ILE A 276 25.20 -6.61 -14.76
C ILE A 276 24.62 -6.95 -13.38
N PRO A 277 24.93 -6.19 -12.31
CA PRO A 277 24.46 -6.47 -10.95
C PRO A 277 22.95 -6.63 -10.84
N SER A 278 22.18 -5.73 -11.43
CA SER A 278 20.72 -5.76 -11.40
C SER A 278 20.12 -6.99 -12.09
N GLU A 279 20.72 -7.45 -13.19
CA GLU A 279 20.30 -8.70 -13.84
C GLU A 279 20.58 -9.91 -12.96
N ILE A 280 21.77 -9.97 -12.35
CA ILE A 280 22.15 -11.05 -11.43
C ILE A 280 21.21 -11.08 -10.22
N SER A 281 20.88 -9.92 -9.66
CA SER A 281 19.93 -9.80 -8.55
C SER A 281 18.54 -10.35 -8.94
N ILE A 282 18.05 -10.00 -10.12
CA ILE A 282 16.78 -10.49 -10.68
C ILE A 282 16.81 -12.01 -10.87
N LEU A 283 17.90 -12.56 -11.41
CA LEU A 283 18.04 -14.00 -11.65
C LEU A 283 18.08 -14.79 -10.34
N VAL A 284 18.85 -14.32 -9.37
CA VAL A 284 18.95 -14.92 -8.04
C VAL A 284 17.61 -14.87 -7.30
N TYR A 285 16.88 -13.76 -7.43
CA TYR A 285 15.54 -13.64 -6.86
C TYR A 285 14.56 -14.61 -7.54
N ALA A 286 14.57 -14.72 -8.86
CA ALA A 286 13.76 -15.69 -9.58
C ALA A 286 14.05 -17.14 -9.16
N LEU A 287 15.33 -17.48 -8.97
CA LEU A 287 15.73 -18.80 -8.45
C LEU A 287 15.21 -19.03 -7.04
N SER A 288 15.22 -18.02 -6.17
CA SER A 288 14.81 -18.16 -4.76
C SER A 288 13.30 -18.42 -4.57
N ILE A 289 12.48 -18.05 -5.55
CA ILE A 289 11.02 -18.30 -5.49
C ILE A 289 10.63 -19.65 -6.11
N LEU A 290 11.50 -20.28 -6.90
CA LEU A 290 11.22 -21.59 -7.47
C LEU A 290 11.25 -22.70 -6.41
N PRO A 291 10.29 -23.66 -6.44
CA PRO A 291 10.28 -24.79 -5.52
C PRO A 291 11.57 -25.61 -5.62
N SER A 292 12.08 -26.08 -4.50
CA SER A 292 13.25 -26.97 -4.40
C SER A 292 14.52 -26.42 -5.08
N SER A 293 14.72 -25.11 -5.08
CA SER A 293 15.96 -24.50 -5.58
C SER A 293 16.92 -24.25 -4.42
N HIS A 294 18.19 -24.59 -4.62
CA HIS A 294 19.28 -24.27 -3.72
C HIS A 294 20.28 -23.37 -4.46
N LEU A 295 20.94 -22.49 -3.73
CA LEU A 295 22.04 -21.72 -4.27
C LEU A 295 23.30 -22.59 -4.17
N ASP A 296 23.87 -22.92 -5.32
CA ASP A 296 25.14 -23.65 -5.41
C ASP A 296 26.34 -22.74 -5.12
N GLU A 297 27.52 -23.35 -4.96
CA GLU A 297 28.77 -22.63 -4.68
C GLU A 297 29.13 -21.65 -5.82
N VAL A 298 28.80 -21.98 -7.04
CA VAL A 298 29.03 -21.14 -8.22
C VAL A 298 28.18 -19.88 -8.13
N GLY A 299 26.91 -20.01 -7.73
CA GLY A 299 26.01 -18.88 -7.53
C GLY A 299 26.48 -17.96 -6.39
N ILE A 300 26.92 -18.54 -5.26
CA ILE A 300 27.48 -17.78 -4.13
C ILE A 300 28.71 -17.01 -4.56
N SER A 301 29.68 -17.68 -5.19
CA SER A 301 30.92 -17.05 -5.67
C SER A 301 30.64 -15.94 -6.70
N ARG A 302 29.61 -16.12 -7.53
CA ARG A 302 29.20 -15.10 -8.51
C ARG A 302 28.63 -13.86 -7.84
N ILE A 303 27.77 -14.04 -6.83
CA ILE A 303 27.23 -12.93 -6.04
C ILE A 303 28.39 -12.19 -5.34
N GLU A 304 29.28 -12.93 -4.65
CA GLU A 304 30.40 -12.33 -3.94
C GLU A 304 31.32 -11.48 -4.84
N ALA A 305 31.57 -11.93 -6.06
CA ALA A 305 32.42 -11.21 -7.02
C ALA A 305 31.82 -9.87 -7.47
N ILE A 306 30.49 -9.73 -7.46
CA ILE A 306 29.82 -8.53 -7.97
C ILE A 306 29.41 -7.54 -6.88
N LEU A 307 29.44 -7.93 -5.60
CA LEU A 307 29.01 -7.09 -4.46
C LEU A 307 29.55 -5.66 -4.47
N PRO A 308 30.84 -5.40 -4.82
CA PRO A 308 31.38 -4.04 -4.83
C PRO A 308 30.71 -3.09 -5.85
N GLN A 309 30.04 -3.64 -6.87
CA GLN A 309 29.38 -2.89 -7.94
C GLN A 309 27.87 -2.70 -7.70
N CYS A 310 27.30 -3.39 -6.71
CA CYS A 310 25.89 -3.41 -6.42
C CYS A 310 25.39 -2.11 -5.79
N ASP A 311 24.17 -1.67 -6.15
CA ASP A 311 23.43 -0.67 -5.41
C ASP A 311 22.65 -1.31 -4.24
N LEU A 312 21.94 -0.49 -3.43
CA LEU A 312 21.15 -1.01 -2.31
C LEU A 312 19.99 -1.90 -2.76
N ASN A 313 19.45 -1.68 -3.95
CA ASN A 313 18.36 -2.50 -4.49
C ASN A 313 18.85 -3.90 -4.85
N ASP A 314 20.02 -3.97 -5.48
CA ASP A 314 20.67 -5.24 -5.81
C ASP A 314 20.98 -6.04 -4.55
N LEU A 315 21.60 -5.38 -3.56
CA LEU A 315 21.93 -5.99 -2.26
C LEU A 315 20.67 -6.50 -1.54
N ASN A 316 19.57 -5.73 -1.58
CA ASN A 316 18.29 -6.12 -0.99
C ASN A 316 17.67 -7.32 -1.73
N GLY A 317 17.78 -7.37 -3.05
CA GLY A 317 17.36 -8.52 -3.87
C GLY A 317 18.10 -9.80 -3.48
N PHE A 318 19.42 -9.72 -3.35
CA PHE A 318 20.25 -10.84 -2.88
C PHE A 318 19.91 -11.26 -1.46
N ALA A 319 19.83 -10.31 -0.52
CA ALA A 319 19.51 -10.61 0.87
C ALA A 319 18.14 -11.25 1.05
N THR A 320 17.13 -10.74 0.33
CA THR A 320 15.78 -11.33 0.32
C THR A 320 15.81 -12.77 -0.18
N SER A 321 16.60 -13.04 -1.21
CA SER A 321 16.74 -14.37 -1.79
C SER A 321 17.45 -15.33 -0.82
N VAL A 322 18.54 -14.88 -0.22
CA VAL A 322 19.32 -15.66 0.76
C VAL A 322 18.48 -15.98 2.00
N LEU A 323 17.73 -15.01 2.53
CA LEU A 323 16.83 -15.22 3.67
C LEU A 323 15.73 -16.25 3.36
N ARG A 324 15.20 -16.28 2.12
CA ARG A 324 14.25 -17.30 1.70
C ARG A 324 14.85 -18.69 1.75
N TRP A 325 16.07 -18.86 1.22
CA TRP A 325 16.76 -20.15 1.31
C TRP A 325 17.06 -20.57 2.73
N ILE A 326 17.57 -19.66 3.57
CA ILE A 326 17.79 -19.94 5.00
C ILE A 326 16.50 -20.38 5.70
N HIS A 327 15.38 -19.74 5.38
CA HIS A 327 14.07 -20.11 5.96
C HIS A 327 13.61 -21.49 5.48
N TYR A 328 13.92 -21.84 4.25
CA TYR A 328 13.58 -23.14 3.65
C TYR A 328 14.48 -24.26 4.21
N ASP A 329 15.78 -24.03 4.29
CA ASP A 329 16.78 -24.98 4.76
C ASP A 329 16.68 -25.29 6.25
N ARG A 330 16.23 -24.33 7.07
CA ARG A 330 15.90 -24.59 8.50
C ARG A 330 14.85 -25.69 8.70
N LYS A 331 14.08 -26.00 7.68
CA LYS A 331 13.14 -27.13 7.66
C LYS A 331 13.81 -28.45 7.25
N CYS A 332 14.99 -28.40 6.63
CA CYS A 332 15.66 -29.55 6.01
C CYS A 332 16.97 -30.00 6.71
N LEU A 333 17.38 -29.39 7.84
CA LEU A 333 18.55 -29.79 8.67
C LEU A 333 19.91 -29.90 7.95
N ASP A 334 20.17 -29.15 6.86
CA ASP A 334 21.40 -29.26 6.09
C ASP A 334 22.50 -28.25 6.48
N ASN A 335 23.78 -28.65 6.33
CA ASN A 335 25.00 -27.88 6.64
C ASN A 335 25.25 -26.64 5.73
N THR A 336 24.37 -26.33 4.80
CA THR A 336 24.47 -25.21 3.85
C THR A 336 24.23 -23.84 4.50
N THR A 337 23.56 -23.81 5.64
CA THR A 337 23.18 -22.58 6.37
C THR A 337 24.36 -21.70 6.74
N GLY A 338 25.53 -22.27 7.01
CA GLY A 338 26.74 -21.52 7.40
C GLY A 338 27.32 -20.64 6.28
N LYS A 339 27.27 -21.09 5.02
CA LYS A 339 27.75 -20.31 3.85
C LYS A 339 26.77 -19.16 3.52
N GLN A 340 25.49 -19.43 3.61
CA GLN A 340 24.43 -18.43 3.38
C GLN A 340 24.48 -17.31 4.43
N LEU A 341 24.71 -17.65 5.70
CA LEU A 341 24.90 -16.66 6.76
C LEU A 341 26.14 -15.78 6.53
N LYS A 342 27.27 -16.36 6.08
CA LYS A 342 28.48 -15.59 5.72
C LYS A 342 28.20 -14.64 4.56
N LEU A 343 27.44 -15.09 3.55
CA LEU A 343 27.05 -14.20 2.45
C LEU A 343 26.17 -13.05 2.94
N LEU A 344 25.20 -13.34 3.84
CA LEU A 344 24.35 -12.31 4.42
C LEU A 344 25.18 -11.25 5.19
N GLN A 345 26.17 -11.67 5.99
CA GLN A 345 27.09 -10.75 6.68
C GLN A 345 27.90 -9.86 5.70
N LYS A 346 28.31 -10.42 4.54
CA LYS A 346 28.95 -9.63 3.49
C LYS A 346 27.99 -8.60 2.91
N LEU A 347 26.74 -8.99 2.64
CA LEU A 347 25.70 -8.07 2.15
C LEU A 347 25.45 -6.93 3.15
N ASP A 348 25.36 -7.23 4.43
CA ASP A 348 25.26 -6.22 5.51
C ASP A 348 26.44 -5.24 5.45
N HIS A 349 27.67 -5.77 5.36
CA HIS A 349 28.87 -4.95 5.30
C HIS A 349 28.87 -3.98 4.10
N PHE A 350 28.57 -4.48 2.91
CA PHE A 350 28.53 -3.63 1.70
C PHE A 350 27.39 -2.61 1.74
N GLY A 351 26.21 -3.00 2.24
CA GLY A 351 25.09 -2.08 2.41
C GLY A 351 25.40 -0.93 3.38
N LEU A 352 25.96 -1.24 4.54
CA LEU A 352 26.39 -0.24 5.53
C LEU A 352 27.50 0.67 4.98
N GLN A 353 28.50 0.10 4.29
CA GLN A 353 29.57 0.89 3.68
C GLN A 353 29.05 1.88 2.64
N ARG A 354 28.06 1.45 1.83
CA ARG A 354 27.44 2.28 0.80
C ARG A 354 26.68 3.46 1.43
N LEU A 355 25.86 3.20 2.45
CA LEU A 355 25.13 4.22 3.20
C LEU A 355 26.06 5.25 3.82
N ARG A 356 27.17 4.82 4.46
CA ARG A 356 28.16 5.71 5.08
C ARG A 356 28.88 6.62 4.08
N LYS A 357 29.11 6.13 2.88
CA LYS A 357 29.77 6.90 1.81
C LYS A 357 28.82 7.84 1.07
N CYS A 358 27.51 7.71 1.26
CA CYS A 358 26.53 8.54 0.56
C CYS A 358 26.52 9.97 1.13
N ASN A 359 26.73 10.95 0.26
CA ASN A 359 26.79 12.39 0.62
C ASN A 359 25.77 13.22 -0.18
N ASN A 360 24.79 12.59 -0.83
CA ASN A 360 23.75 13.25 -1.60
C ASN A 360 22.40 12.59 -1.35
N LEU A 361 21.46 13.36 -0.85
CA LEU A 361 20.12 12.87 -0.50
C LEU A 361 19.35 12.34 -1.71
N ASN A 362 19.48 12.98 -2.85
CA ASN A 362 18.75 12.58 -4.06
C ASN A 362 19.23 11.22 -4.57
N LEU A 363 20.53 10.97 -4.57
CA LEU A 363 21.10 9.67 -4.95
C LEU A 363 20.68 8.58 -3.94
N LEU A 364 20.75 8.89 -2.65
CA LEU A 364 20.28 8.00 -1.60
C LEU A 364 18.80 7.65 -1.80
N TRP A 365 17.98 8.64 -2.13
CA TRP A 365 16.55 8.47 -2.29
C TRP A 365 16.19 7.54 -3.45
N GLU A 366 16.88 7.66 -4.59
CA GLU A 366 16.68 6.76 -5.73
C GLU A 366 16.87 5.29 -5.36
N GLU A 367 17.79 5.01 -4.45
CA GLU A 367 18.02 3.65 -3.97
C GLU A 367 17.01 3.25 -2.86
N LEU A 368 16.64 4.16 -1.95
CA LEU A 368 15.76 3.87 -0.81
C LEU A 368 14.29 3.67 -1.17
N LYS A 369 13.78 4.34 -2.19
CA LYS A 369 12.34 4.34 -2.53
C LYS A 369 11.77 2.95 -2.83
N SER A 370 12.59 2.04 -3.33
CA SER A 370 12.21 0.66 -3.66
C SER A 370 12.58 -0.37 -2.60
N LEU A 371 13.41 0.00 -1.61
CA LEU A 371 13.84 -0.92 -0.55
C LEU A 371 12.71 -1.31 0.38
N LYS A 372 12.57 -2.60 0.63
CA LYS A 372 11.59 -3.21 1.53
C LYS A 372 12.06 -4.59 1.99
N GLY A 373 11.45 -5.07 3.07
CA GLY A 373 11.67 -6.40 3.60
C GLY A 373 12.46 -6.39 4.91
N ASP A 374 12.55 -7.59 5.50
CA ASP A 374 13.08 -7.75 6.84
C ASP A 374 14.59 -7.43 6.90
N TRP A 375 15.35 -7.81 5.87
CA TRP A 375 16.77 -7.51 5.82
C TRP A 375 17.08 -6.02 5.91
N PHE A 376 16.43 -5.21 5.07
CA PHE A 376 16.60 -3.75 5.14
C PHE A 376 16.22 -3.22 6.52
N ALA A 377 15.10 -3.69 7.03
CA ALA A 377 14.53 -3.21 8.28
C ALA A 377 15.34 -3.63 9.53
N GLU A 378 16.08 -4.74 9.47
CA GLU A 378 16.88 -5.25 10.58
C GLU A 378 18.37 -4.83 10.49
N SER A 379 18.91 -4.83 9.27
CA SER A 379 20.37 -4.60 9.08
C SER A 379 20.74 -3.18 8.69
N LEU A 380 19.89 -2.49 7.88
CA LEU A 380 20.29 -1.21 7.27
C LEU A 380 19.49 0.01 7.78
N LEU A 381 18.35 -0.17 8.40
CA LEU A 381 17.44 0.93 8.72
C LEU A 381 18.08 1.96 9.67
N GLU A 382 18.83 1.49 10.67
CA GLU A 382 19.52 2.36 11.65
C GLU A 382 20.56 3.26 10.97
N GLU A 383 21.41 2.66 10.12
CA GLU A 383 22.42 3.42 9.37
C GLU A 383 21.78 4.34 8.33
N THR A 384 20.66 3.91 7.74
CA THR A 384 19.88 4.77 6.83
C THR A 384 19.34 6.00 7.56
N ALA A 385 18.81 5.83 8.76
CA ALA A 385 18.37 6.95 9.60
C ALA A 385 19.54 7.87 9.96
N GLY A 386 20.70 7.33 10.34
CA GLY A 386 21.91 8.09 10.58
C GLY A 386 22.37 8.89 9.34
N THR A 387 22.25 8.29 8.17
CA THR A 387 22.59 8.98 6.90
C THR A 387 21.58 10.09 6.58
N LEU A 388 20.27 9.84 6.80
CA LEU A 388 19.25 10.88 6.65
C LEU A 388 19.46 12.04 7.63
N HIS A 389 19.87 11.78 8.88
CA HIS A 389 20.22 12.83 9.83
C HIS A 389 21.40 13.66 9.35
N ARG A 390 22.44 13.03 8.78
CA ARG A 390 23.60 13.74 8.23
C ARG A 390 23.25 14.61 7.02
N LEU A 391 22.25 14.20 6.22
CA LEU A 391 21.81 14.87 4.99
C LEU A 391 20.52 15.68 5.19
N MET A 392 20.05 15.89 6.42
CA MET A 392 18.74 16.48 6.67
C MET A 392 18.61 17.92 6.17
N ASP A 393 19.70 18.66 6.02
CA ASP A 393 19.69 20.02 5.48
C ASP A 393 19.30 20.07 4.00
N GLU A 394 19.49 18.98 3.26
CA GLU A 394 19.03 18.82 1.88
C GLU A 394 17.52 18.57 1.75
N ILE A 395 16.81 18.32 2.88
CA ILE A 395 15.35 18.14 2.87
C ILE A 395 14.68 19.50 2.56
N ASN A 396 13.84 19.53 1.52
CA ASN A 396 13.15 20.70 1.03
C ASN A 396 11.75 20.31 0.48
N TYR A 397 10.99 21.29 -0.02
CA TYR A 397 9.62 21.10 -0.52
C TYR A 397 9.48 20.01 -1.61
N LYS A 398 10.54 19.65 -2.35
CA LYS A 398 10.49 18.64 -3.42
C LYS A 398 10.52 17.22 -2.90
N ASN A 399 11.23 16.97 -1.79
CA ASN A 399 11.47 15.61 -1.27
C ASN A 399 10.85 15.35 0.12
N VAL A 400 10.32 16.39 0.78
CA VAL A 400 9.77 16.29 2.15
C VAL A 400 8.66 15.23 2.28
N ALA A 401 7.74 15.16 1.32
CA ALA A 401 6.63 14.20 1.34
C ALA A 401 7.11 12.75 1.18
N GLU A 402 8.11 12.54 0.34
CA GLU A 402 8.69 11.22 0.11
C GLU A 402 9.44 10.72 1.35
N ILE A 403 10.17 11.61 2.03
CA ILE A 403 10.87 11.30 3.27
C ILE A 403 9.87 11.03 4.40
N ALA A 404 8.81 11.84 4.52
CA ALA A 404 7.72 11.63 5.46
C ALA A 404 7.06 10.25 5.25
N SER A 405 6.76 9.90 4.01
CA SER A 405 6.23 8.59 3.63
C SER A 405 7.21 7.44 3.96
N PHE A 406 8.52 7.63 3.77
CA PHE A 406 9.54 6.65 4.13
C PHE A 406 9.58 6.40 5.64
N ILE A 407 9.61 7.45 6.45
CA ILE A 407 9.61 7.38 7.92
C ILE A 407 8.34 6.66 8.40
N SER A 408 7.18 7.00 7.85
CA SER A 408 5.90 6.35 8.14
C SER A 408 5.93 4.85 7.85
N ARG A 409 6.48 4.48 6.69
CA ARG A 409 6.56 3.09 6.23
C ARG A 409 7.50 2.24 7.06
N THR A 410 8.63 2.79 7.48
CA THR A 410 9.65 2.07 8.25
C THR A 410 9.32 1.98 9.73
N ASN A 411 8.35 2.76 10.21
CA ASN A 411 8.03 2.91 11.63
C ASN A 411 9.25 3.29 12.48
N TYR A 412 10.19 4.03 11.90
CA TYR A 412 11.38 4.53 12.58
C TYR A 412 11.11 5.93 13.14
N PHE A 413 11.05 6.06 14.44
CA PHE A 413 10.78 7.34 15.11
C PHE A 413 12.05 8.17 15.24
N SER A 414 12.03 9.39 14.71
CA SER A 414 13.10 10.36 14.86
C SER A 414 12.52 11.76 14.98
N THR A 415 12.67 12.36 16.15
CA THR A 415 12.22 13.74 16.41
C THR A 415 12.92 14.72 15.48
N LEU A 416 14.24 14.57 15.27
CA LEU A 416 15.03 15.46 14.40
C LEU A 416 14.50 15.50 12.97
N LEU A 417 14.17 14.35 12.39
CA LEU A 417 13.63 14.29 11.03
C LEU A 417 12.21 14.84 10.97
N LEU A 418 11.38 14.57 11.99
CA LEU A 418 10.02 15.11 12.06
C LEU A 418 10.03 16.63 12.24
N ASP A 419 10.90 17.17 13.10
CA ASP A 419 11.07 18.61 13.28
C ASP A 419 11.56 19.29 12.00
N ARG A 420 12.49 18.65 11.27
CA ARG A 420 12.92 19.16 9.97
C ARG A 420 11.79 19.15 8.94
N ILE A 421 10.99 18.08 8.87
CA ILE A 421 9.81 18.03 8.00
C ILE A 421 8.86 19.17 8.32
N ALA A 422 8.53 19.37 9.60
CA ALA A 422 7.65 20.47 10.04
C ALA A 422 8.23 21.84 9.67
N SER A 423 9.51 22.07 9.92
CA SER A 423 10.20 23.32 9.56
C SER A 423 10.17 23.61 8.06
N VAL A 424 10.38 22.60 7.21
CA VAL A 424 10.29 22.76 5.74
C VAL A 424 8.88 23.13 5.32
N VAL A 425 7.85 22.53 5.92
CA VAL A 425 6.44 22.85 5.62
C VAL A 425 6.13 24.28 6.02
N VAL A 426 6.52 24.71 7.22
CA VAL A 426 6.28 26.09 7.68
C VAL A 426 6.96 27.12 6.79
N GLN A 427 8.21 26.85 6.37
CA GLN A 427 8.99 27.78 5.56
C GLN A 427 8.65 27.79 4.07
N GLN A 428 8.13 26.69 3.51
CA GLN A 428 8.00 26.49 2.07
C GLN A 428 6.60 25.98 1.66
N SER A 429 5.58 26.22 2.48
CA SER A 429 4.21 25.72 2.27
C SER A 429 3.64 26.05 0.89
N GLU A 430 3.88 27.26 0.39
CA GLU A 430 3.38 27.73 -0.93
C GLU A 430 3.92 26.91 -2.12
N LYS A 431 5.04 26.21 -1.93
CA LYS A 431 5.67 25.36 -2.96
C LYS A 431 5.28 23.89 -2.87
N ILE A 432 4.56 23.52 -1.80
CA ILE A 432 4.14 22.14 -1.54
C ILE A 432 2.80 21.89 -2.20
N HIS A 433 2.69 20.80 -2.97
CA HIS A 433 1.44 20.48 -3.64
C HIS A 433 0.39 19.91 -2.65
N PRO A 434 -0.90 20.33 -2.73
CA PRO A 434 -1.95 19.87 -1.79
C PRO A 434 -2.11 18.34 -1.66
N TYR A 435 -1.93 17.62 -2.75
CA TYR A 435 -2.08 16.17 -2.76
C TYR A 435 -1.05 15.40 -1.93
N VAL A 436 0.06 16.02 -1.53
CA VAL A 436 1.08 15.37 -0.69
C VAL A 436 0.90 15.67 0.80
N ILE A 437 -0.09 16.49 1.17
CA ILE A 437 -0.30 16.90 2.55
C ILE A 437 -0.60 15.71 3.48
N LEU A 438 -1.30 14.71 2.98
CA LEU A 438 -1.54 13.47 3.72
C LEU A 438 -0.23 12.75 4.05
N ASP A 439 0.68 12.62 3.07
CA ASP A 439 1.97 11.97 3.29
C ASP A 439 2.80 12.71 4.34
N ILE A 440 2.69 14.04 4.38
CA ILE A 440 3.39 14.90 5.34
C ILE A 440 2.80 14.77 6.75
N ILE A 441 1.48 14.75 6.91
CA ILE A 441 0.81 14.63 8.22
C ILE A 441 0.90 13.21 8.79
N LEU A 442 0.93 12.21 7.92
CA LEU A 442 0.86 10.81 8.29
C LEU A 442 1.91 10.37 9.34
N PRO A 443 3.22 10.70 9.24
CA PRO A 443 4.18 10.30 10.25
C PRO A 443 3.89 10.90 11.63
N PHE A 444 3.43 12.14 11.72
CA PHE A 444 3.06 12.77 12.99
C PHE A 444 1.91 12.01 13.65
N SER A 445 0.89 11.65 12.86
CA SER A 445 -0.23 10.81 13.32
C SER A 445 0.21 9.41 13.74
N ILE A 446 1.03 8.72 12.95
CA ILE A 446 1.52 7.38 13.29
C ILE A 446 2.31 7.40 14.58
N PHE A 447 3.19 8.38 14.74
CA PHE A 447 4.10 8.47 15.89
C PHE A 447 3.51 9.21 17.08
N ASN A 448 2.30 9.76 16.98
CA ASN A 448 1.72 10.58 18.02
C ASN A 448 2.70 11.67 18.50
N TYR A 449 3.20 12.44 17.54
CA TYR A 449 4.25 13.42 17.76
C TYR A 449 3.81 14.82 17.36
N ASP A 450 3.96 15.76 18.28
CA ASP A 450 3.75 17.19 18.04
C ASP A 450 5.11 17.87 17.89
N PRO A 451 5.38 18.53 16.75
CA PRO A 451 6.63 19.26 16.56
C PRO A 451 6.68 20.51 17.44
N PRO A 452 7.89 21.08 17.71
CA PRO A 452 8.03 22.28 18.54
C PRO A 452 7.19 23.49 18.11
N GLN A 453 6.86 23.58 16.81
CA GLN A 453 6.01 24.60 16.22
C GLN A 453 4.65 24.01 15.82
N ASN A 454 4.06 23.15 16.64
CA ASN A 454 2.85 22.40 16.33
C ASN A 454 1.68 23.29 15.87
N ASP A 455 1.38 24.35 16.59
CA ASP A 455 0.27 25.25 16.29
C ASP A 455 0.42 25.86 14.89
N GLU A 456 1.60 26.32 14.53
CA GLU A 456 1.87 26.92 13.23
C GLU A 456 1.87 25.84 12.12
N PHE A 457 2.53 24.73 12.35
CA PHE A 457 2.60 23.62 11.39
C PHE A 457 1.21 23.10 11.04
N PHE A 458 0.40 22.72 12.04
CA PHE A 458 -0.92 22.17 11.78
C PHE A 458 -1.90 23.23 11.27
N ARG A 459 -1.77 24.49 11.71
CA ARG A 459 -2.57 25.60 11.17
C ARG A 459 -2.32 25.79 9.68
N ILE A 460 -1.06 25.78 9.23
CA ILE A 460 -0.70 25.88 7.82
C ILE A 460 -1.25 24.69 7.05
N CYS A 461 -1.05 23.47 7.53
CA CYS A 461 -1.57 22.26 6.89
C CYS A 461 -3.09 22.30 6.73
N ILE A 462 -3.82 22.73 7.75
CA ILE A 462 -5.29 22.81 7.74
C ILE A 462 -5.78 23.93 6.84
N GLN A 463 -5.18 25.11 6.88
CA GLN A 463 -5.53 26.24 5.98
C GLN A 463 -5.33 25.87 4.53
N TYR A 464 -4.21 25.25 4.24
CA TYR A 464 -3.88 24.80 2.90
C TYR A 464 -4.84 23.71 2.41
N LEU A 465 -5.17 22.76 3.27
CA LEU A 465 -6.18 21.75 3.02
C LEU A 465 -7.55 22.34 2.69
N ASN A 466 -8.03 23.28 3.51
CA ASN A 466 -9.35 23.89 3.35
C ASN A 466 -9.52 24.59 1.99
N SER A 467 -8.43 25.13 1.44
CA SER A 467 -8.44 25.75 0.11
C SER A 467 -8.67 24.77 -1.05
N TYR A 468 -8.47 23.46 -0.83
CA TYR A 468 -8.52 22.42 -1.86
C TYR A 468 -9.48 21.26 -1.57
N LEU A 469 -10.31 21.34 -0.53
CA LEU A 469 -11.20 20.26 -0.08
C LEU A 469 -12.07 19.68 -1.20
N SER A 470 -12.57 20.51 -2.09
CA SER A 470 -13.47 20.10 -3.19
C SER A 470 -12.76 19.30 -4.28
N GLY A 471 -11.45 19.47 -4.43
CA GLY A 471 -10.64 18.78 -5.45
C GLY A 471 -9.97 17.49 -4.97
N LEU A 472 -10.00 17.21 -3.67
CA LEU A 472 -9.34 16.03 -3.12
C LEU A 472 -10.22 14.78 -3.26
N ASP A 473 -9.56 13.64 -3.45
CA ASP A 473 -10.21 12.34 -3.50
C ASP A 473 -10.90 12.01 -2.16
N PRO A 474 -12.16 11.52 -2.15
CA PRO A 474 -12.87 11.15 -0.94
C PRO A 474 -12.11 10.20 0.00
N LEU A 475 -11.40 9.23 -0.56
CA LEU A 475 -10.59 8.30 0.25
C LEU A 475 -9.46 9.04 0.97
N MET A 476 -8.81 9.97 0.27
CA MET A 476 -7.76 10.81 0.84
C MET A 476 -8.29 11.67 1.99
N LEU A 477 -9.48 12.25 1.85
CA LEU A 477 -10.12 13.05 2.90
C LEU A 477 -10.40 12.23 4.17
N VAL A 478 -10.88 10.99 4.04
CA VAL A 478 -11.10 10.10 5.20
C VAL A 478 -9.80 9.78 5.92
N PHE A 479 -8.74 9.43 5.20
CA PHE A 479 -7.45 9.13 5.82
C PHE A 479 -6.82 10.35 6.45
N LEU A 480 -6.97 11.52 5.84
CA LEU A 480 -6.50 12.79 6.37
C LEU A 480 -7.26 13.19 7.64
N GLY A 481 -8.59 13.13 7.61
CA GLY A 481 -9.44 13.36 8.78
C GLY A 481 -9.08 12.41 9.93
N TYR A 482 -8.89 11.12 9.63
CA TYR A 482 -8.44 10.14 10.62
C TYR A 482 -7.05 10.46 11.18
N SER A 483 -6.11 10.89 10.34
CA SER A 483 -4.75 11.23 10.78
C SER A 483 -4.76 12.46 11.70
N LEU A 484 -5.54 13.49 11.37
CA LEU A 484 -5.71 14.67 12.21
C LEU A 484 -6.43 14.35 13.52
N ALA A 485 -7.51 13.56 13.48
CA ALA A 485 -8.23 13.13 14.68
C ALA A 485 -7.35 12.28 15.62
N THR A 486 -6.44 11.48 15.06
CA THR A 486 -5.46 10.74 15.89
C THR A 486 -4.59 11.67 16.72
N LEU A 487 -4.23 12.83 16.18
CA LEU A 487 -3.46 13.87 16.85
C LEU A 487 -4.32 14.81 17.73
N GLY A 488 -5.64 14.68 17.67
CA GLY A 488 -6.56 15.54 18.40
C GLY A 488 -6.97 16.82 17.66
N TYR A 489 -6.68 16.92 16.35
CA TYR A 489 -7.13 18.04 15.54
C TYR A 489 -8.40 17.68 14.78
N PHE A 490 -9.43 18.55 14.89
CA PHE A 490 -10.76 18.33 14.33
C PHE A 490 -11.21 19.53 13.47
N PRO A 491 -10.64 19.74 12.26
CA PRO A 491 -11.03 20.86 11.41
C PRO A 491 -12.49 20.75 10.96
N GLU A 492 -13.30 21.76 11.33
CA GLU A 492 -14.75 21.74 11.12
C GLU A 492 -15.13 21.60 9.65
N ASP A 493 -14.44 22.35 8.75
CA ASP A 493 -14.72 22.31 7.31
C ASP A 493 -14.46 20.92 6.71
N LEU A 494 -13.35 20.27 7.10
CA LEU A 494 -13.04 18.91 6.67
C LEU A 494 -14.10 17.90 7.18
N LEU A 495 -14.51 18.01 8.44
CA LEU A 495 -15.49 17.11 9.01
C LEU A 495 -16.88 17.30 8.39
N LYS A 496 -17.30 18.55 8.15
CA LYS A 496 -18.54 18.84 7.39
C LYS A 496 -18.48 18.33 5.94
N ALA A 497 -17.30 18.39 5.32
CA ALA A 497 -17.10 17.83 3.98
C ALA A 497 -17.23 16.30 3.96
N ILE A 498 -16.77 15.59 5.00
CA ILE A 498 -16.81 14.13 5.09
C ILE A 498 -18.20 13.64 5.56
N PHE A 499 -18.76 14.23 6.61
CA PHE A 499 -20.01 13.77 7.23
C PHE A 499 -21.24 14.44 6.64
N ASN A 500 -21.36 14.41 5.29
CA ASN A 500 -22.60 14.80 4.61
C ASN A 500 -23.08 13.69 3.67
N ILE A 501 -24.36 13.68 3.38
CA ILE A 501 -25.04 12.63 2.60
C ILE A 501 -24.45 12.52 1.20
N LYS A 502 -24.14 13.63 0.54
CA LYS A 502 -23.58 13.62 -0.82
C LYS A 502 -22.20 12.99 -0.88
N PHE A 503 -21.36 13.30 0.10
CA PHE A 503 -20.02 12.72 0.20
C PHE A 503 -20.09 11.22 0.50
N LEU A 504 -20.91 10.81 1.47
CA LEU A 504 -21.06 9.39 1.83
C LEU A 504 -21.62 8.56 0.67
N ALA A 505 -22.60 9.07 -0.07
CA ALA A 505 -23.11 8.41 -1.27
C ALA A 505 -22.07 8.30 -2.38
N LYS A 506 -21.28 9.35 -2.61
CA LYS A 506 -20.15 9.31 -3.56
C LYS A 506 -19.09 8.30 -3.12
N MET A 507 -18.80 8.25 -1.84
CA MET A 507 -17.86 7.29 -1.28
C MET A 507 -18.35 5.86 -1.41
N ASP A 508 -19.61 5.57 -1.09
CA ASP A 508 -20.18 4.22 -1.24
C ASP A 508 -20.06 3.73 -2.67
N SER A 509 -20.37 4.59 -3.65
CA SER A 509 -20.21 4.25 -5.07
C SER A 509 -18.74 3.95 -5.44
N GLN A 510 -17.77 4.67 -4.88
CA GLN A 510 -16.35 4.37 -5.11
C GLN A 510 -15.91 3.08 -4.42
N LEU A 511 -16.43 2.79 -3.22
CA LEU A 511 -16.08 1.60 -2.44
C LEU A 511 -16.53 0.31 -3.13
N GLU A 512 -17.61 0.34 -3.93
CA GLU A 512 -18.06 -0.81 -4.72
C GLU A 512 -17.03 -1.27 -5.74
N PHE A 513 -16.19 -0.35 -6.23
CA PHE A 513 -15.13 -0.63 -7.22
C PHE A 513 -13.78 -0.99 -6.61
N LEU A 514 -13.63 -0.89 -5.30
CA LEU A 514 -12.36 -1.21 -4.62
C LEU A 514 -12.26 -2.70 -4.28
N CYS A 515 -11.03 -3.20 -4.19
CA CYS A 515 -10.81 -4.53 -3.64
C CYS A 515 -11.37 -4.64 -2.21
N SER A 516 -11.90 -5.81 -1.88
CA SER A 516 -12.59 -6.04 -0.60
C SER A 516 -11.72 -5.67 0.61
N SER A 517 -10.41 -5.87 0.53
CA SER A 517 -9.47 -5.53 1.61
C SER A 517 -9.32 -4.03 1.81
N LEU A 518 -9.29 -3.25 0.72
CA LEU A 518 -9.19 -1.79 0.80
C LEU A 518 -10.53 -1.16 1.18
N ASN A 519 -11.62 -1.65 0.58
CA ASN A 519 -12.98 -1.24 0.96
C ASN A 519 -13.17 -1.39 2.48
N MET A 520 -12.86 -2.56 3.04
CA MET A 520 -12.92 -2.77 4.49
C MET A 520 -12.07 -1.78 5.30
N LYS A 521 -10.85 -1.48 4.83
CA LYS A 521 -9.98 -0.53 5.53
C LYS A 521 -10.55 0.87 5.55
N VAL A 522 -11.07 1.34 4.41
CA VAL A 522 -11.67 2.68 4.31
C VAL A 522 -12.90 2.79 5.21
N GLN A 523 -13.82 1.82 5.13
CA GLN A 523 -15.00 1.78 5.98
C GLN A 523 -14.64 1.76 7.47
N PHE A 524 -13.63 0.98 7.83
CA PHE A 524 -13.14 0.91 9.21
C PHE A 524 -12.52 2.25 9.66
N ARG A 525 -11.74 2.92 8.81
CA ARG A 525 -11.18 4.25 9.11
C ARG A 525 -12.26 5.31 9.23
N LEU A 526 -13.27 5.26 8.36
CA LEU A 526 -14.41 6.16 8.46
C LEU A 526 -15.18 5.96 9.78
N MET A 527 -15.38 4.73 10.20
CA MET A 527 -15.99 4.42 11.51
C MET A 527 -15.12 4.91 12.67
N GLU A 528 -13.80 4.70 12.62
CA GLU A 528 -12.87 5.21 13.64
C GLU A 528 -12.87 6.74 13.70
N LEU A 529 -12.95 7.44 12.57
CA LEU A 529 -13.07 8.89 12.49
C LEU A 529 -14.42 9.37 13.07
N ASN A 530 -15.53 8.75 12.69
CA ASN A 530 -16.85 9.09 13.23
C ASN A 530 -16.88 8.93 14.76
N ARG A 531 -16.32 7.83 15.28
CA ARG A 531 -16.16 7.60 16.71
C ARG A 531 -15.35 8.72 17.40
N ALA A 532 -14.23 9.12 16.80
CA ALA A 532 -13.39 10.17 17.33
C ALA A 532 -14.16 11.49 17.45
N VAL A 533 -14.90 11.87 16.40
CA VAL A 533 -15.70 13.10 16.39
C VAL A 533 -16.85 13.02 17.39
N CYS A 534 -17.59 11.90 17.46
CA CYS A 534 -18.69 11.76 18.43
C CYS A 534 -18.22 11.83 19.89
N LEU A 535 -17.02 11.33 20.21
CA LEU A 535 -16.50 11.31 21.58
C LEU A 535 -15.75 12.58 21.97
N GLU A 536 -14.96 13.14 21.04
CA GLU A 536 -14.02 14.22 21.33
C GLU A 536 -14.55 15.61 20.95
N CYS A 537 -15.55 15.68 20.02
CA CYS A 537 -16.16 16.93 19.55
C CYS A 537 -17.69 16.81 19.46
N PRO A 538 -18.39 16.51 20.57
CA PRO A 538 -19.85 16.35 20.57
C PRO A 538 -20.61 17.61 20.12
N GLU A 539 -19.99 18.80 20.21
CA GLU A 539 -20.53 20.08 19.75
C GLU A 539 -20.80 20.12 18.24
N TYR A 540 -20.15 19.30 17.45
CA TYR A 540 -20.42 19.22 16.00
C TYR A 540 -21.69 18.47 15.65
N GLN A 541 -22.32 17.79 16.61
CA GLN A 541 -23.60 17.08 16.48
C GLN A 541 -23.62 16.07 15.32
N ILE A 542 -22.46 15.47 14.99
CA ILE A 542 -22.35 14.44 13.98
C ILE A 542 -22.90 13.13 14.56
N PRO A 543 -23.92 12.51 13.91
CA PRO A 543 -24.52 11.29 14.41
C PRO A 543 -23.54 10.12 14.34
N TRP A 544 -23.64 9.23 15.32
CA TRP A 544 -22.95 7.93 15.28
C TRP A 544 -23.56 7.06 14.18
N PHE A 545 -22.72 6.30 13.49
CA PHE A 545 -23.18 5.38 12.45
C PHE A 545 -24.11 4.29 13.00
N HIS A 546 -25.00 3.81 12.14
CA HIS A 546 -25.95 2.77 12.50
C HIS A 546 -25.24 1.48 12.95
N ASP A 547 -25.77 0.86 14.01
CA ASP A 547 -25.17 -0.34 14.63
C ASP A 547 -24.91 -1.49 13.65
N ARG A 548 -25.79 -1.71 12.68
CA ARG A 548 -25.59 -2.73 11.64
C ARG A 548 -24.30 -2.52 10.85
N PHE A 549 -24.00 -1.28 10.48
CA PHE A 549 -22.72 -0.95 9.81
C PHE A 549 -21.54 -1.21 10.73
N CYS A 550 -21.61 -0.75 11.97
CA CYS A 550 -20.53 -0.93 12.95
C CYS A 550 -20.28 -2.41 13.27
N GLN A 551 -21.33 -3.21 13.43
CA GLN A 551 -21.25 -4.66 13.66
C GLN A 551 -20.57 -5.37 12.49
N GLN A 552 -20.91 -5.00 11.25
CA GLN A 552 -20.27 -5.60 10.07
C GLN A 552 -18.77 -5.35 10.04
N GLN A 553 -18.32 -4.16 10.44
CA GLN A 553 -16.89 -3.84 10.50
C GLN A 553 -16.20 -4.59 11.66
N TYR A 554 -16.87 -4.71 12.79
CA TYR A 554 -16.34 -5.38 13.97
C TYR A 554 -16.20 -6.91 13.79
N ASN A 555 -17.22 -7.58 13.23
CA ASN A 555 -17.22 -9.04 13.07
C ASN A 555 -16.08 -9.58 12.19
N LYS A 556 -15.49 -8.72 11.36
CA LYS A 556 -14.34 -9.06 10.50
C LYS A 556 -13.00 -9.07 11.26
N ASP A 557 -12.92 -8.47 12.44
CA ASP A 557 -11.70 -8.29 13.23
C ASP A 557 -11.64 -9.15 14.53
N ILE A 558 -12.57 -10.11 14.68
CA ILE A 558 -12.62 -11.00 15.85
C ILE A 558 -11.46 -12.01 15.79
N GLY A 559 -10.30 -11.62 16.35
CA GLY A 559 -9.20 -12.52 16.64
C GLY A 559 -9.37 -13.23 17.98
N SER A 560 -8.95 -14.49 18.07
CA SER A 560 -8.81 -15.19 19.36
C SER A 560 -7.71 -14.53 20.19
N MET A 561 -7.84 -14.59 21.52
CA MET A 561 -6.77 -14.13 22.43
C MET A 561 -5.47 -14.88 22.15
N ASN A 562 -4.37 -14.13 22.05
CA ASN A 562 -3.04 -14.74 21.94
C ASN A 562 -2.58 -15.36 23.26
N GLY A 563 -1.49 -16.14 23.23
CA GLY A 563 -0.99 -16.83 24.41
C GLY A 563 -0.66 -15.91 25.60
N ALA A 564 -0.13 -14.71 25.34
CA ALA A 564 0.15 -13.72 26.39
C ALA A 564 -1.14 -13.18 27.02
N GLN A 565 -2.13 -12.85 26.21
CA GLN A 565 -3.45 -12.39 26.70
C GLN A 565 -4.14 -13.49 27.55
N GLN A 566 -4.05 -14.75 27.14
CA GLN A 566 -4.60 -15.86 27.92
C GLN A 566 -3.91 -16.01 29.28
N GLN A 567 -2.58 -15.84 29.36
CA GLN A 567 -1.83 -15.86 30.60
C GLN A 567 -2.23 -14.68 31.50
N ILE A 568 -2.31 -13.47 30.96
CA ILE A 568 -2.73 -12.27 31.66
C ILE A 568 -4.14 -12.47 32.24
N TYR A 569 -5.08 -13.00 31.46
CA TYR A 569 -6.45 -13.25 31.90
C TYR A 569 -6.51 -14.15 33.15
N LYS A 570 -5.76 -15.30 33.11
CA LYS A 570 -5.71 -16.26 34.23
C LYS A 570 -5.15 -15.61 35.49
N MET A 571 -4.07 -14.83 35.36
CA MET A 571 -3.45 -14.15 36.50
C MET A 571 -4.31 -13.00 37.03
N LEU A 572 -5.01 -12.26 36.15
CA LEU A 572 -5.97 -11.21 36.56
C LEU A 572 -7.12 -11.81 37.37
N ALA A 573 -7.66 -12.96 36.97
CA ALA A 573 -8.71 -13.62 37.71
C ALA A 573 -8.26 -13.98 39.14
N GLU A 574 -7.02 -14.45 39.31
CA GLU A 574 -6.44 -14.76 40.63
C GLU A 574 -6.20 -13.46 41.46
N VAL A 575 -5.65 -12.41 40.83
CA VAL A 575 -5.37 -11.12 41.49
C VAL A 575 -6.64 -10.43 41.94
N LEU A 576 -7.74 -10.53 41.18
CA LEU A 576 -9.01 -9.89 41.45
C LEU A 576 -9.97 -10.76 42.33
N GLY A 577 -9.59 -11.98 42.66
CA GLY A 577 -10.33 -12.87 43.55
C GLY A 577 -11.37 -13.76 42.85
N GLY A 578 -11.34 -13.90 41.53
CA GLY A 578 -12.18 -14.82 40.78
C GLY A 578 -12.40 -14.42 39.32
N THR A 579 -12.73 -15.40 38.49
CA THR A 579 -13.06 -15.20 37.06
C THR A 579 -14.29 -14.32 36.86
N ASN A 580 -15.18 -14.24 37.83
CA ASN A 580 -16.35 -13.37 37.83
C ASN A 580 -16.04 -11.88 38.07
N CYS A 581 -14.80 -11.54 38.45
CA CYS A 581 -14.37 -10.15 38.67
C CYS A 581 -13.69 -9.54 37.44
N VAL A 582 -13.47 -10.31 36.36
CA VAL A 582 -12.83 -9.86 35.12
C VAL A 582 -13.62 -10.32 33.91
N LYS A 583 -13.89 -9.43 32.97
CA LYS A 583 -14.43 -9.75 31.65
C LYS A 583 -13.33 -9.62 30.60
N ALA A 584 -13.31 -10.52 29.64
CA ALA A 584 -12.40 -10.48 28.49
C ALA A 584 -13.13 -10.06 27.21
N SER A 585 -12.42 -9.38 26.30
CA SER A 585 -12.93 -8.97 25.00
C SER A 585 -14.22 -8.16 25.07
N VAL A 586 -14.24 -7.16 25.95
CA VAL A 586 -15.43 -6.30 26.17
C VAL A 586 -15.54 -5.29 25.03
N LEU A 587 -16.76 -5.13 24.51
CA LEU A 587 -17.09 -4.14 23.51
C LEU A 587 -17.80 -2.95 24.14
N THR A 588 -17.30 -1.73 23.88
CA THR A 588 -17.94 -0.50 24.32
C THR A 588 -19.09 -0.08 23.39
N PRO A 589 -19.97 0.84 23.80
CA PRO A 589 -21.04 1.35 22.94
C PRO A 589 -20.56 1.94 21.61
N TYR A 590 -19.34 2.47 21.56
CA TYR A 590 -18.70 2.99 20.35
C TYR A 590 -17.75 1.99 19.68
N TYR A 591 -17.94 0.69 19.93
CA TYR A 591 -17.19 -0.41 19.30
C TYR A 591 -15.67 -0.36 19.54
N HIS A 592 -15.22 0.19 20.70
CA HIS A 592 -13.89 -0.10 21.21
C HIS A 592 -13.87 -1.50 21.84
N ARG A 593 -12.93 -2.32 21.42
CA ARG A 593 -12.67 -3.60 22.06
C ARG A 593 -11.64 -3.41 23.16
N ILE A 594 -12.01 -3.75 24.38
CA ILE A 594 -11.14 -3.78 25.56
C ILE A 594 -10.70 -5.23 25.78
N ASP A 595 -9.39 -5.46 26.00
CA ASP A 595 -8.89 -6.80 26.24
C ASP A 595 -9.45 -7.38 27.52
N PHE A 596 -9.35 -6.63 28.62
CA PHE A 596 -9.90 -7.03 29.91
C PHE A 596 -10.55 -5.84 30.64
N GLU A 597 -11.70 -6.07 31.24
CA GLU A 597 -12.42 -5.09 32.04
C GLU A 597 -12.60 -5.62 33.45
N CYS A 598 -12.41 -4.76 34.45
CA CYS A 598 -12.79 -5.01 35.83
C CYS A 598 -13.36 -3.74 36.47
N ILE A 599 -14.10 -3.91 37.54
CA ILE A 599 -14.71 -2.80 38.32
C ILE A 599 -14.13 -2.87 39.73
N LEU A 600 -13.63 -1.73 40.20
CA LEU A 600 -13.20 -1.59 41.60
C LEU A 600 -14.16 -0.67 42.35
N ASP A 601 -14.40 -1.02 43.60
CA ASP A 601 -15.14 -0.15 44.55
C ASP A 601 -14.24 0.99 45.07
N LYS A 602 -14.83 1.88 45.88
CA LYS A 602 -14.13 2.99 46.52
C LYS A 602 -12.95 2.53 47.41
N ARG A 603 -12.97 1.27 47.88
CA ARG A 603 -11.90 0.67 48.72
C ARG A 603 -10.89 -0.13 47.84
N LYS A 604 -10.95 0.03 46.53
CA LYS A 604 -10.13 -0.71 45.56
C LYS A 604 -10.34 -2.22 45.60
N LYS A 605 -11.51 -2.71 46.06
CA LYS A 605 -11.87 -4.12 45.99
C LYS A 605 -12.57 -4.42 44.68
N ALA A 606 -12.22 -5.54 44.01
CA ALA A 606 -12.87 -5.96 42.77
C ALA A 606 -14.32 -6.37 43.02
N LEU A 607 -15.22 -5.90 42.16
CA LEU A 607 -16.65 -6.22 42.21
C LEU A 607 -16.96 -7.32 41.17
N PRO A 608 -17.68 -8.37 41.60
CA PRO A 608 -18.06 -9.46 40.68
C PRO A 608 -19.23 -9.03 39.77
N TYR A 609 -19.18 -9.42 38.51
CA TYR A 609 -20.19 -9.10 37.50
C TYR A 609 -21.55 -9.83 37.70
N GLY A 610 -21.64 -10.83 38.54
CA GLY A 610 -22.88 -11.61 38.74
C GLY A 610 -23.81 -11.15 39.84
N SER A 611 -23.41 -10.17 40.68
CA SER A 611 -24.21 -9.76 41.86
C SER A 611 -25.23 -8.64 41.58
N HIS A 612 -25.15 -7.97 40.48
CA HIS A 612 -26.13 -6.95 40.04
C HIS A 612 -26.24 -7.10 38.52
N ASN A 613 -27.46 -7.07 37.97
CA ASN A 613 -27.77 -7.17 36.53
C ASN A 613 -26.93 -6.24 35.62
N ILE A 614 -25.63 -6.44 35.58
CA ILE A 614 -24.69 -5.82 34.70
C ILE A 614 -24.60 -6.71 33.47
N THR A 615 -25.74 -6.96 32.87
CA THR A 615 -25.80 -7.46 31.49
C THR A 615 -25.49 -6.27 30.59
N LEU A 616 -24.32 -6.28 29.98
CA LEU A 616 -24.22 -5.71 28.64
C LEU A 616 -25.16 -6.57 27.76
N GLY A 617 -26.45 -6.21 27.82
CA GLY A 617 -27.49 -6.87 27.05
C GLY A 617 -27.18 -6.72 25.58
N THR A 618 -27.39 -7.77 24.83
CA THR A 618 -27.93 -7.70 23.49
C THR A 618 -28.75 -6.43 23.34
N LEU A 619 -28.33 -5.54 22.46
CA LEU A 619 -29.03 -4.29 22.14
C LEU A 619 -30.49 -4.58 21.86
N PRO A 620 -31.46 -3.93 22.55
CA PRO A 620 -32.87 -4.10 22.20
C PRO A 620 -33.12 -3.49 20.83
N GLU A 621 -33.86 -4.16 20.00
CA GLU A 621 -34.17 -3.80 18.62
C GLU A 621 -35.06 -2.55 18.44
N THR A 622 -35.39 -1.77 19.47
CA THR A 622 -36.29 -0.62 19.35
C THR A 622 -35.94 0.53 20.30
N HIS A 623 -35.83 1.69 19.75
CA HIS A 623 -36.04 3.06 20.19
C HIS A 623 -34.85 4.01 20.10
N TRP A 624 -34.98 4.91 19.16
CA TRP A 624 -34.15 6.07 18.85
C TRP A 624 -34.43 7.28 19.79
N GLU A 625 -34.63 7.08 21.08
CA GLU A 625 -34.81 8.22 21.97
C GLU A 625 -33.83 8.14 23.14
N SER A 626 -32.99 9.16 23.22
CA SER A 626 -32.06 9.54 24.30
C SER A 626 -30.69 8.82 24.31
N HIS A 627 -29.70 9.47 23.71
CA HIS A 627 -28.26 9.17 23.77
C HIS A 627 -27.64 9.16 25.20
N THR A 628 -28.39 9.35 26.25
CA THR A 628 -27.95 9.42 27.66
C THR A 628 -28.18 8.14 28.47
N GLN A 629 -28.73 7.05 27.87
CA GLN A 629 -29.12 5.86 28.65
C GLN A 629 -28.39 4.56 28.31
N ILE A 630 -27.35 4.53 27.45
CA ILE A 630 -26.60 3.31 27.12
C ILE A 630 -25.56 2.94 28.20
N THR A 631 -25.39 3.73 29.22
CA THR A 631 -24.68 3.34 30.47
C THR A 631 -25.64 2.69 31.45
N GLY A 632 -26.32 1.65 31.04
CA GLY A 632 -27.45 1.01 31.74
C GLY A 632 -27.11 0.18 32.98
N SER A 633 -26.03 0.40 33.67
CA SER A 633 -25.89 0.05 35.08
C SER A 633 -25.11 1.15 35.79
N ARG A 634 -25.80 1.92 36.62
CA ARG A 634 -25.17 2.89 37.52
C ARG A 634 -24.14 2.15 38.37
N LEU A 635 -22.87 2.49 38.16
CA LEU A 635 -21.82 2.03 39.07
C LEU A 635 -22.18 2.42 40.50
N PRO A 636 -21.86 1.57 41.49
CA PRO A 636 -21.95 1.99 42.87
C PRO A 636 -21.21 3.31 43.10
N PRO A 637 -21.70 4.20 43.98
CA PRO A 637 -21.04 5.48 44.20
C PRO A 637 -19.57 5.32 44.57
N GLY A 638 -18.67 5.91 43.74
CA GLY A 638 -17.22 5.84 43.91
C GLY A 638 -16.55 4.59 43.34
N ALA A 639 -17.27 3.74 42.60
CA ALA A 639 -16.66 2.67 41.85
C ALA A 639 -16.09 3.18 40.51
N GLU A 640 -14.99 2.57 40.07
CA GLU A 640 -14.32 2.91 38.82
C GLU A 640 -14.27 1.69 37.87
N ARG A 641 -14.44 1.90 36.56
CA ARG A 641 -14.20 0.91 35.54
C ARG A 641 -12.76 0.98 35.10
N ILE A 642 -12.12 -0.18 34.99
CA ILE A 642 -10.74 -0.28 34.53
C ILE A 642 -10.72 -1.06 33.21
N ALA A 643 -10.11 -0.45 32.19
CA ALA A 643 -9.77 -1.09 30.94
C ALA A 643 -8.29 -1.48 30.96
N LEU A 644 -8.01 -2.77 30.87
CA LEU A 644 -6.64 -3.25 30.73
C LEU A 644 -6.41 -3.67 29.27
N GLU A 645 -5.35 -3.13 28.67
CA GLU A 645 -4.99 -3.30 27.27
C GLU A 645 -3.60 -3.94 27.17
N PHE A 646 -3.49 -5.10 26.53
CA PHE A 646 -2.20 -5.68 26.19
C PHE A 646 -1.71 -5.09 24.87
N LEU A 647 -0.61 -4.36 24.93
CA LEU A 647 -0.03 -3.71 23.77
C LEU A 647 1.08 -4.57 23.16
N ASP A 648 0.83 -5.13 21.99
CA ASP A 648 1.83 -5.88 21.23
C ASP A 648 2.89 -4.96 20.56
N SER A 649 3.86 -5.53 19.87
CA SER A 649 4.94 -4.78 19.19
C SER A 649 4.42 -3.78 18.15
N ARG A 650 3.24 -3.99 17.59
CA ARG A 650 2.64 -3.12 16.58
C ARG A 650 2.14 -1.79 17.17
N ALA A 651 1.91 -1.74 18.48
CA ALA A 651 1.50 -0.53 19.18
C ALA A 651 2.66 0.46 19.40
N PHE A 652 3.90 0.03 19.19
CA PHE A 652 5.12 0.83 19.42
C PHE A 652 5.90 1.09 18.15
N CYS A 653 6.76 2.10 18.19
CA CYS A 653 7.73 2.36 17.15
C CYS A 653 8.80 1.26 17.13
N ARG A 654 9.50 1.13 16.00
CA ARG A 654 10.44 0.02 15.81
C ARG A 654 11.71 0.17 16.64
N ASN A 655 12.26 1.37 16.65
CA ASN A 655 13.55 1.69 17.27
C ASN A 655 13.47 2.03 18.76
N ILE A 656 12.34 2.52 19.23
CA ILE A 656 12.14 2.90 20.64
C ILE A 656 10.72 2.51 21.12
N PRO A 657 10.52 2.32 22.43
CA PRO A 657 9.22 1.97 22.99
C PRO A 657 8.25 3.17 23.05
N HIS A 658 8.17 3.94 21.97
CA HIS A 658 7.26 5.06 21.82
C HIS A 658 5.90 4.59 21.32
N LEU A 659 4.83 5.00 21.98
CA LEU A 659 3.46 4.57 21.68
C LEU A 659 2.93 5.25 20.43
N LYS A 660 2.39 4.47 19.49
CA LYS A 660 1.80 5.00 18.26
C LYS A 660 0.45 5.66 18.48
N GLY A 661 0.11 6.61 17.60
CA GLY A 661 -1.07 7.44 17.69
C GLY A 661 -2.39 6.68 17.78
N LYS A 662 -2.57 5.59 17.03
CA LYS A 662 -3.78 4.76 17.14
C LYS A 662 -4.03 4.26 18.56
N SER A 663 -2.99 3.81 19.26
CA SER A 663 -3.11 3.31 20.64
C SER A 663 -3.26 4.45 21.64
N ALA A 664 -2.65 5.60 21.38
CA ALA A 664 -2.82 6.81 22.18
C ALA A 664 -4.25 7.37 22.05
N MET A 665 -4.79 7.46 20.83
CA MET A 665 -6.17 7.86 20.57
C MET A 665 -7.18 6.92 21.26
N LYS A 666 -6.98 5.59 21.14
CA LYS A 666 -7.85 4.61 21.83
C LYS A 666 -7.85 4.83 23.34
N LYS A 667 -6.69 5.05 23.95
CA LYS A 667 -6.57 5.34 25.38
C LYS A 667 -7.37 6.60 25.73
N ARG A 668 -7.16 7.72 25.03
CA ARG A 668 -7.86 8.99 25.23
C ARG A 668 -9.38 8.82 25.14
N GLN A 669 -9.86 8.09 24.14
CA GLN A 669 -11.30 7.85 23.96
C GLN A 669 -11.91 6.94 25.03
N LEU A 670 -11.19 5.93 25.51
CA LEU A 670 -11.64 5.11 26.64
C LEU A 670 -11.70 5.93 27.95
N GLU A 671 -10.77 6.86 28.16
CA GLU A 671 -10.79 7.78 29.29
C GLU A 671 -12.01 8.72 29.24
N ILE A 672 -12.39 9.22 28.05
CA ILE A 672 -13.63 10.00 27.85
C ILE A 672 -14.87 9.16 28.18
N LEU A 673 -14.85 7.85 27.87
CA LEU A 673 -15.92 6.92 28.21
C LEU A 673 -15.97 6.56 29.72
N GLY A 674 -15.09 7.13 30.53
CA GLY A 674 -15.05 6.94 31.96
C GLY A 674 -14.27 5.73 32.45
N TYR A 675 -13.40 5.18 31.59
CA TYR A 675 -12.48 4.11 31.99
C TYR A 675 -11.18 4.69 32.55
N ARG A 676 -10.64 4.08 33.56
CA ARG A 676 -9.23 4.19 33.91
C ARG A 676 -8.46 3.17 33.07
N VAL A 677 -7.62 3.63 32.14
CA VAL A 677 -6.92 2.77 31.18
C VAL A 677 -5.55 2.34 31.73
N ILE A 678 -5.32 1.04 31.77
CA ILE A 678 -4.05 0.44 32.16
C ILE A 678 -3.48 -0.28 30.94
N GLN A 679 -2.33 0.18 30.44
CA GLN A 679 -1.64 -0.42 29.32
C GLN A 679 -0.53 -1.35 29.82
N ILE A 680 -0.48 -2.57 29.28
CA ILE A 680 0.51 -3.61 29.56
C ILE A 680 1.37 -3.79 28.31
N PRO A 681 2.56 -3.14 28.22
CA PRO A 681 3.44 -3.29 27.06
C PRO A 681 4.03 -4.71 26.96
N HIS A 682 4.04 -5.25 25.74
CA HIS A 682 4.58 -6.60 25.49
C HIS A 682 6.02 -6.76 25.97
N PHE A 683 6.88 -5.75 25.82
CA PHE A 683 8.28 -5.83 26.23
C PHE A 683 8.42 -5.91 27.77
N GLN A 684 7.56 -5.23 28.54
CA GLN A 684 7.53 -5.36 30.00
C GLN A 684 7.00 -6.74 30.41
N TRP A 685 5.94 -7.23 29.75
CA TRP A 685 5.42 -8.55 30.03
C TRP A 685 6.40 -9.66 29.68
N ASN A 686 7.05 -9.55 28.52
CA ASN A 686 8.02 -10.54 28.03
C ASN A 686 9.34 -10.50 28.82
N SER A 687 9.77 -9.36 29.36
CA SER A 687 10.97 -9.30 30.24
C SER A 687 10.81 -10.15 31.50
N MET A 688 9.56 -10.41 31.91
CA MET A 688 9.23 -11.30 33.04
C MET A 688 9.03 -12.76 32.60
N ALA A 689 9.45 -13.17 31.40
CA ALA A 689 9.24 -14.53 30.91
C ALA A 689 9.86 -15.62 31.81
N LEU A 690 10.98 -15.33 32.42
CA LEU A 690 11.69 -16.19 33.36
C LEU A 690 11.35 -15.92 34.85
N SER A 691 10.48 -14.97 35.13
CA SER A 691 10.06 -14.63 36.48
C SER A 691 9.04 -15.62 37.01
N THR A 692 8.91 -15.68 38.34
CA THR A 692 7.88 -16.51 38.98
C THR A 692 6.47 -16.01 38.65
N LYS A 693 5.48 -16.85 38.85
CA LYS A 693 4.07 -16.48 38.68
C LYS A 693 3.69 -15.34 39.62
N GLU A 694 4.18 -15.40 40.86
CA GLU A 694 3.95 -14.38 41.89
C GLU A 694 4.46 -13.01 41.45
N ALA A 695 5.68 -12.93 40.90
CA ALA A 695 6.25 -11.67 40.40
C ALA A 695 5.40 -11.04 39.30
N ARG A 696 4.84 -11.84 38.39
CA ARG A 696 3.91 -11.36 37.36
C ARG A 696 2.58 -10.91 37.95
N MET A 697 2.08 -11.61 38.96
CA MET A 697 0.86 -11.21 39.66
C MET A 697 1.08 -9.91 40.44
N ASP A 698 2.25 -9.73 41.07
CA ASP A 698 2.60 -8.49 41.76
C ASP A 698 2.73 -7.31 40.81
N TYR A 699 3.28 -7.50 39.61
CA TYR A 699 3.27 -6.49 38.56
C TYR A 699 1.83 -6.07 38.20
N LEU A 700 0.90 -7.02 38.04
CA LEU A 700 -0.50 -6.70 37.74
C LEU A 700 -1.17 -6.00 38.92
N ARG A 701 -0.89 -6.41 40.17
CA ARG A 701 -1.40 -5.73 41.39
C ARG A 701 -0.92 -4.28 41.45
N GLU A 702 0.37 -4.08 41.21
CA GLU A 702 0.93 -2.71 41.23
C GLU A 702 0.29 -1.83 40.15
N ARG A 703 0.06 -2.35 38.96
CA ARG A 703 -0.61 -1.62 37.88
C ARG A 703 -2.07 -1.29 38.19
N ILE A 704 -2.80 -2.18 38.80
CA ILE A 704 -4.24 -2.03 39.10
C ILE A 704 -4.45 -1.17 40.34
N PHE A 705 -3.77 -1.48 41.44
CA PHE A 705 -4.02 -0.90 42.74
C PHE A 705 -3.05 0.25 43.11
N GLY A 706 -1.97 0.41 42.33
CA GLY A 706 -0.85 1.31 42.65
C GLY A 706 0.17 0.68 43.59
N LYS A 707 1.33 1.33 43.75
CA LYS A 707 2.34 0.86 44.71
C LYS A 707 1.74 0.85 46.14
N SER A 708 1.75 -0.29 46.79
CA SER A 708 1.47 -0.34 48.21
C SER A 708 2.58 0.48 48.89
N LYS A 709 2.22 1.53 49.62
CA LYS A 709 3.18 2.17 50.55
C LYS A 709 3.55 1.11 51.57
N SER A 710 4.72 0.48 51.39
CA SER A 710 5.35 -0.31 52.42
C SER A 710 5.80 0.58 53.55
#